data_35bdc823e0016ae8f21209f96fbf1780
#
_entry.id   35bdc823e0016ae8f21209f96fbf1780
#
_cell.length_a   1.000
_cell.length_b   1.000
_cell.length_c   1.000
_cell.angle_alpha   90.00
_cell.angle_beta   90.00
_cell.angle_gamma   90.00
#
_symmetry.space_group_name_H-M   'P 1'
#
loop_
_entity.id
_entity.type
_entity.pdbx_description
1 polymer ?
#
loop_
_entity_poly.entity_id
_entity_poly.type
_entity_poly.pdbx_seq_one_letter_code
_entity_poly.pdbx_strand_id
1 'polypeptide(L)'
;MSQPMFEKVAFIGLGLIGSSLARVIVAEGLAKQIVASTRSQKTLEDAKALGLIQAGYSNPIDAVQDADLVVLALPVRATQKVLETIRPYLSKHAIITDVGSTKANVVNAAKAVYGDELPAGFVPGHPIAGSEHTGVHAGKVDLFANHKVILTPVPTSADWAIEKLIQLWQAAKAEVICMDVEKHDEVLAHTSHLPHLMAFNLVEQLANREDNLDIFRYAAGGFRDFSRIAASDPQMWHDIFFANKKAILNAVDGFEQQLATIRKLIEDENSQALMGLLGHAQAARQHFNHMLAKRPLMENNRVTTQQFTISPGKKNFQGKFSVPGDKSVSHRSIMFGAIAEGTTHVTGFLEGEDALATLQAFRDMGVSIEGPKNGEVTIHGVGIHGLKEPKSELYMGNSGTSMRLLSGMLSAQQFDSVMTGDASLSKRPMERIAKPLRTMGAHIQTTGERGTPPLSITGQQALKGIHYDLPMASAQVKSGILLAGLWADGETSVTEPEPTRDHTERMLRAFGYEVKTEGNRISLQGGGKLVATNIQVPSDISSAAFFMVGAAITEGSDITLEAVGINPTRTGIIEILKQMGADLTVENERIAGGEPIADIRIRGSRTLKGIHMPEDQVPLAIDEFPALFIAAACAEGQTILTGAAELRVKESDRIQVMADGLKIMGIDCTPTDDGIIIEGKGQTGEWGEIFTGGEIQSHHDHRIAMSFSMAGLRTSGEIKIVGTETVATSFPTFTELANQAGLAIEVSE
;
A
#
# COMPACT_ATOMS: atom_id res chain seq x y z
N MET A 1 0.23 38.76 7.24
CA MET A 1 0.42 37.79 8.34
C MET A 1 -0.98 37.30 8.71
N SER A 2 -1.23 36.00 8.64
CA SER A 2 -2.49 35.41 9.10
C SER A 2 -2.70 35.70 10.60
N GLN A 3 -3.94 35.85 11.05
CA GLN A 3 -4.21 35.99 12.47
C GLN A 3 -3.73 34.72 13.21
N PRO A 4 -3.09 34.87 14.39
CA PRO A 4 -2.64 33.73 15.15
C PRO A 4 -3.84 32.85 15.56
N MET A 5 -3.63 31.54 15.60
CA MET A 5 -4.65 30.54 15.89
C MET A 5 -5.15 30.63 17.35
N PHE A 6 -4.27 31.05 18.28
CA PHE A 6 -4.54 31.19 19.70
C PHE A 6 -4.11 32.55 20.21
N GLU A 7 -4.91 33.14 21.11
CA GLU A 7 -4.50 34.33 21.84
C GLU A 7 -3.45 33.98 22.90
N LYS A 8 -3.70 32.90 23.68
CA LYS A 8 -2.79 32.46 24.75
C LYS A 8 -2.71 30.92 24.82
N VAL A 9 -1.51 30.40 24.79
CA VAL A 9 -1.21 28.96 25.00
C VAL A 9 -0.47 28.79 26.33
N ALA A 10 -0.97 27.88 27.18
CA ALA A 10 -0.37 27.55 28.46
C ALA A 10 0.16 26.11 28.46
N PHE A 11 1.45 25.96 28.68
CA PHE A 11 2.09 24.65 28.89
C PHE A 11 2.17 24.33 30.38
N ILE A 12 1.63 23.18 30.78
CA ILE A 12 1.86 22.64 32.13
C ILE A 12 2.89 21.51 32.02
N GLY A 13 4.12 21.85 32.35
CA GLY A 13 5.31 21.06 32.05
C GLY A 13 5.99 21.49 30.74
N LEU A 14 7.33 21.48 30.73
CA LEU A 14 8.14 21.92 29.58
C LEU A 14 9.35 21.03 29.40
N GLY A 15 9.09 19.71 29.25
CA GLY A 15 10.09 18.70 28.88
C GLY A 15 10.39 18.70 27.36
N LEU A 16 10.95 17.62 26.84
CA LEU A 16 11.23 17.45 25.41
C LEU A 16 10.03 17.76 24.53
N ILE A 17 8.90 17.11 24.78
CA ILE A 17 7.68 17.22 23.92
C ILE A 17 7.07 18.61 24.04
N GLY A 18 6.85 19.11 25.27
CA GLY A 18 6.26 20.45 25.48
C GLY A 18 7.13 21.57 24.91
N SER A 19 8.45 21.50 25.08
CA SER A 19 9.36 22.51 24.52
C SER A 19 9.50 22.43 22.99
N SER A 20 9.36 21.24 22.42
CA SER A 20 9.33 21.07 20.95
C SER A 20 8.05 21.67 20.36
N LEU A 21 6.89 21.42 20.97
CA LEU A 21 5.63 22.03 20.52
C LEU A 21 5.64 23.55 20.70
N ALA A 22 6.21 24.07 21.81
CA ALA A 22 6.38 25.51 21.99
C ALA A 22 7.26 26.12 20.87
N ARG A 23 8.34 25.43 20.45
CA ARG A 23 9.17 25.87 19.32
C ARG A 23 8.40 25.94 18.00
N VAL A 24 7.54 24.95 17.72
CA VAL A 24 6.65 24.98 16.55
C VAL A 24 5.72 26.19 16.62
N ILE A 25 5.05 26.40 17.76
CA ILE A 25 4.09 27.52 17.93
C ILE A 25 4.77 28.87 17.73
N VAL A 26 6.03 29.03 18.20
CA VAL A 26 6.84 30.24 17.99
C VAL A 26 7.21 30.39 16.51
N ALA A 27 7.75 29.31 15.90
CA ALA A 27 8.27 29.36 14.52
C ALA A 27 7.16 29.65 13.50
N GLU A 28 5.99 29.09 13.70
CA GLU A 28 4.83 29.23 12.80
C GLU A 28 3.90 30.42 13.19
N GLY A 29 4.21 31.14 14.27
CA GLY A 29 3.43 32.30 14.74
C GLY A 29 2.00 31.96 15.13
N LEU A 30 1.75 30.77 15.70
CA LEU A 30 0.41 30.24 15.96
C LEU A 30 -0.28 30.85 17.19
N ALA A 31 0.46 31.50 18.09
CA ALA A 31 -0.09 32.12 19.29
C ALA A 31 0.49 33.52 19.51
N LYS A 32 -0.32 34.43 20.07
CA LYS A 32 0.15 35.77 20.49
C LYS A 32 0.98 35.68 21.75
N GLN A 33 0.60 34.80 22.67
CA GLN A 33 1.26 34.62 23.96
C GLN A 33 1.45 33.14 24.29
N ILE A 34 2.64 32.76 24.70
CA ILE A 34 2.97 31.42 25.19
C ILE A 34 3.47 31.55 26.64
N VAL A 35 2.87 30.81 27.53
CA VAL A 35 3.25 30.78 28.95
C VAL A 35 3.48 29.33 29.39
N ALA A 36 4.26 29.15 30.45
CA ALA A 36 4.45 27.81 30.99
C ALA A 36 4.44 27.79 32.51
N SER A 37 4.02 26.67 33.08
CA SER A 37 4.23 26.34 34.48
C SER A 37 4.99 25.03 34.64
N THR A 38 6.04 25.08 35.47
CA THR A 38 6.82 23.90 35.86
C THR A 38 7.41 24.10 37.27
N ARG A 39 7.70 22.99 37.93
CA ARG A 39 8.34 23.00 39.28
C ARG A 39 9.78 23.51 39.29
N SER A 40 10.45 23.45 38.13
CA SER A 40 11.86 23.86 37.99
C SER A 40 11.97 25.32 37.57
N GLN A 41 12.40 26.20 38.43
CA GLN A 41 12.66 27.60 38.13
C GLN A 41 13.69 27.75 37.00
N LYS A 42 14.74 26.90 37.01
CA LYS A 42 15.76 26.88 35.98
C LYS A 42 15.15 26.59 34.60
N THR A 43 14.23 25.61 34.49
CA THR A 43 13.55 25.29 33.22
C THR A 43 12.76 26.50 32.69
N LEU A 44 12.13 27.29 33.55
CA LEU A 44 11.40 28.52 33.15
C LEU A 44 12.37 29.60 32.67
N GLU A 45 13.51 29.79 33.32
CA GLU A 45 14.55 30.74 32.95
C GLU A 45 15.16 30.36 31.58
N ASP A 46 15.52 29.10 31.41
CA ASP A 46 16.05 28.56 30.16
C ASP A 46 15.04 28.72 29.02
N ALA A 47 13.76 28.43 29.25
CA ALA A 47 12.71 28.58 28.24
C ALA A 47 12.49 30.04 27.81
N LYS A 48 12.59 30.98 28.76
CA LYS A 48 12.56 32.42 28.45
C LYS A 48 13.77 32.87 27.66
N ALA A 49 14.97 32.42 28.07
CA ALA A 49 16.22 32.72 27.36
C ALA A 49 16.22 32.19 25.91
N LEU A 50 15.57 31.05 25.68
CA LEU A 50 15.39 30.45 24.36
C LEU A 50 14.25 31.10 23.54
N GLY A 51 13.53 32.10 24.10
CA GLY A 51 12.42 32.78 23.43
C GLY A 51 11.16 31.91 23.25
N LEU A 52 11.02 30.83 24.01
CA LEU A 52 9.90 29.88 23.86
C LEU A 52 8.66 30.33 24.61
N ILE A 53 8.81 31.09 25.68
CA ILE A 53 7.72 31.59 26.53
C ILE A 53 7.94 33.04 26.88
N GLN A 54 6.86 33.83 26.97
CA GLN A 54 6.89 35.22 27.44
C GLN A 54 6.83 35.31 28.95
N ALA A 55 6.10 34.38 29.62
CA ALA A 55 6.02 34.30 31.06
C ALA A 55 6.08 32.86 31.59
N GLY A 56 6.72 32.67 32.72
CA GLY A 56 6.84 31.40 33.42
C GLY A 56 6.35 31.51 34.85
N TYR A 57 5.62 30.51 35.33
CA TYR A 57 4.98 30.47 36.62
C TYR A 57 5.34 29.19 37.39
N SER A 58 5.53 29.30 38.69
CA SER A 58 5.67 28.10 39.55
C SER A 58 4.33 27.47 39.90
N ASN A 59 3.26 28.27 39.85
CA ASN A 59 1.88 27.84 40.10
C ASN A 59 1.12 27.67 38.77
N PRO A 60 0.57 26.48 38.46
CA PRO A 60 -0.17 26.27 37.23
C PRO A 60 -1.43 27.12 37.08
N ILE A 61 -2.01 27.57 38.16
CA ILE A 61 -3.20 28.48 38.16
C ILE A 61 -2.89 29.75 37.37
N ASP A 62 -1.75 30.38 37.62
CA ASP A 62 -1.38 31.64 36.98
C ASP A 62 -1.10 31.50 35.48
N ALA A 63 -0.72 30.30 35.05
CA ALA A 63 -0.48 30.01 33.65
C ALA A 63 -1.78 29.85 32.84
N VAL A 64 -2.79 29.19 33.40
CA VAL A 64 -3.99 28.79 32.67
C VAL A 64 -5.09 29.89 32.62
N GLN A 65 -4.99 30.95 33.42
CA GLN A 65 -5.93 32.06 33.32
C GLN A 65 -5.97 32.66 31.93
N ASP A 66 -7.16 32.78 31.36
CA ASP A 66 -7.41 33.29 30.01
C ASP A 66 -6.67 32.55 28.87
N ALA A 67 -6.28 31.29 29.09
CA ALA A 67 -5.68 30.47 28.04
C ALA A 67 -6.75 29.85 27.12
N ASP A 68 -6.50 29.92 25.79
CA ASP A 68 -7.34 29.26 24.78
C ASP A 68 -6.93 27.79 24.61
N LEU A 69 -5.67 27.51 24.83
CA LEU A 69 -5.11 26.16 24.75
C LEU A 69 -4.25 25.86 25.98
N VAL A 70 -4.57 24.77 26.66
CA VAL A 70 -3.79 24.23 27.78
C VAL A 70 -3.22 22.87 27.38
N VAL A 71 -1.89 22.79 27.33
CA VAL A 71 -1.15 21.57 26.98
C VAL A 71 -0.57 20.94 28.24
N LEU A 72 -1.05 19.75 28.61
CA LEU A 72 -0.56 18.97 29.73
C LEU A 72 0.63 18.12 29.29
N ALA A 73 1.84 18.65 29.46
CA ALA A 73 3.11 17.97 29.12
C ALA A 73 3.80 17.43 30.40
N LEU A 74 3.10 16.54 31.09
CA LEU A 74 3.41 16.02 32.42
C LEU A 74 3.63 14.50 32.39
N PRO A 75 4.30 13.92 33.40
CA PRO A 75 4.19 12.49 33.66
C PRO A 75 2.72 12.08 33.80
N VAL A 76 2.30 11.01 33.11
CA VAL A 76 0.89 10.63 32.93
C VAL A 76 0.11 10.44 34.24
N ARG A 77 0.77 10.07 35.33
CA ARG A 77 0.16 9.92 36.66
C ARG A 77 -0.07 11.25 37.42
N ALA A 78 0.49 12.36 36.94
CA ALA A 78 0.30 13.68 37.57
C ALA A 78 -0.96 14.41 37.08
N THR A 79 -1.60 13.93 36.01
CA THR A 79 -2.69 14.58 35.29
C THR A 79 -3.88 14.92 36.21
N GLN A 80 -4.35 13.99 37.03
CA GLN A 80 -5.51 14.20 37.89
C GLN A 80 -5.30 15.38 38.84
N LYS A 81 -4.19 15.37 39.61
CA LYS A 81 -3.89 16.41 40.57
C LYS A 81 -3.76 17.79 39.95
N VAL A 82 -3.21 17.85 38.74
CA VAL A 82 -3.10 19.12 38.00
C VAL A 82 -4.47 19.59 37.54
N LEU A 83 -5.29 18.72 36.96
CA LEU A 83 -6.66 19.05 36.55
C LEU A 83 -7.52 19.56 37.75
N GLU A 84 -7.44 18.90 38.93
CA GLU A 84 -8.09 19.34 40.16
C GLU A 84 -7.69 20.77 40.53
N THR A 85 -6.40 21.11 40.38
CA THR A 85 -5.85 22.42 40.72
C THR A 85 -6.30 23.52 39.77
N ILE A 86 -6.28 23.24 38.43
CA ILE A 86 -6.51 24.27 37.42
C ILE A 86 -7.98 24.44 37.02
N ARG A 87 -8.83 23.41 37.21
CA ARG A 87 -10.24 23.39 36.80
C ARG A 87 -11.00 24.67 37.13
N PRO A 88 -10.95 25.29 38.37
CA PRO A 88 -11.72 26.47 38.69
C PRO A 88 -11.31 27.73 37.91
N TYR A 89 -10.13 27.72 37.27
CA TYR A 89 -9.51 28.87 36.64
C TYR A 89 -9.45 28.78 35.11
N LEU A 90 -9.95 27.66 34.54
CA LEU A 90 -10.00 27.44 33.11
C LEU A 90 -11.13 28.20 32.45
N SER A 91 -10.87 28.79 31.29
CA SER A 91 -11.93 29.36 30.44
C SER A 91 -12.87 28.24 29.96
N LYS A 92 -14.17 28.56 29.84
CA LYS A 92 -15.19 27.62 29.33
C LYS A 92 -14.93 27.20 27.89
N HIS A 93 -14.15 27.96 27.15
CA HIS A 93 -13.82 27.74 25.76
C HIS A 93 -12.35 27.26 25.57
N ALA A 94 -11.64 26.97 26.67
CA ALA A 94 -10.29 26.50 26.60
C ALA A 94 -10.25 25.06 26.00
N ILE A 95 -9.34 24.85 25.08
CA ILE A 95 -8.98 23.51 24.66
C ILE A 95 -7.99 22.95 25.69
N ILE A 96 -8.24 21.73 26.16
CA ILE A 96 -7.37 21.00 27.08
C ILE A 96 -6.90 19.76 26.36
N THR A 97 -5.61 19.64 26.15
CA THR A 97 -4.97 18.47 25.50
C THR A 97 -3.79 18.01 26.32
N ASP A 98 -3.38 16.77 26.13
CA ASP A 98 -2.15 16.25 26.71
C ASP A 98 -1.22 15.68 25.63
N VAL A 99 -0.01 15.34 26.00
CA VAL A 99 1.01 14.72 25.13
C VAL A 99 1.57 13.41 25.72
N GLY A 100 0.81 12.81 26.63
CA GLY A 100 1.22 11.60 27.35
C GLY A 100 1.16 10.34 26.50
N SER A 101 1.88 9.29 26.92
CA SER A 101 2.00 8.04 26.19
C SER A 101 0.83 7.06 26.40
N THR A 102 -0.09 7.35 27.29
CA THR A 102 -1.27 6.53 27.62
C THR A 102 -2.50 7.41 27.71
N LYS A 103 -3.67 6.91 27.26
CA LYS A 103 -4.87 7.76 27.13
C LYS A 103 -5.98 7.41 28.12
N ALA A 104 -6.23 6.14 28.40
CA ALA A 104 -7.30 5.76 29.35
C ALA A 104 -7.11 6.35 30.74
N ASN A 105 -5.86 6.40 31.24
CA ASN A 105 -5.58 7.03 32.53
C ASN A 105 -5.81 8.55 32.53
N VAL A 106 -5.52 9.23 31.41
CA VAL A 106 -5.76 10.68 31.25
C VAL A 106 -7.26 10.98 31.23
N VAL A 107 -8.03 10.19 30.50
CA VAL A 107 -9.50 10.30 30.47
C VAL A 107 -10.10 9.98 31.85
N ASN A 108 -9.65 8.92 32.51
CA ASN A 108 -10.10 8.57 33.87
C ASN A 108 -9.76 9.67 34.89
N ALA A 109 -8.58 10.28 34.78
CA ALA A 109 -8.19 11.42 35.60
C ALA A 109 -9.11 12.62 35.36
N ALA A 110 -9.47 12.91 34.11
CA ALA A 110 -10.44 13.95 33.79
C ALA A 110 -11.83 13.62 34.33
N LYS A 111 -12.32 12.38 34.20
CA LYS A 111 -13.59 11.93 34.76
C LYS A 111 -13.64 12.03 36.29
N ALA A 112 -12.55 11.73 36.97
CA ALA A 112 -12.46 11.89 38.42
C ALA A 112 -12.65 13.37 38.87
N VAL A 113 -12.25 14.32 37.99
CA VAL A 113 -12.31 15.76 38.30
C VAL A 113 -13.64 16.40 37.85
N TYR A 114 -14.10 16.05 36.66
CA TYR A 114 -15.24 16.68 35.99
C TYR A 114 -16.55 15.89 36.13
N GLY A 115 -16.49 14.61 36.47
CA GLY A 115 -17.58 13.66 36.33
C GLY A 115 -17.63 13.07 34.91
N ASP A 116 -18.76 12.49 34.54
CA ASP A 116 -18.93 11.85 33.21
C ASP A 116 -19.07 12.87 32.06
N GLU A 117 -19.51 14.11 32.37
CA GLU A 117 -19.59 15.19 31.40
C GLU A 117 -18.29 16.01 31.35
N LEU A 118 -17.36 15.52 30.52
CA LEU A 118 -16.08 16.20 30.29
C LEU A 118 -16.25 17.48 29.48
N PRO A 119 -15.36 18.50 29.65
CA PRO A 119 -15.44 19.76 28.90
C PRO A 119 -15.41 19.51 27.39
N ALA A 120 -16.21 20.24 26.62
CA ALA A 120 -16.27 20.15 25.16
C ALA A 120 -14.92 20.43 24.47
N GLY A 121 -14.03 21.19 25.12
CA GLY A 121 -12.66 21.43 24.66
C GLY A 121 -11.64 20.36 25.10
N PHE A 122 -12.04 19.28 25.77
CA PHE A 122 -11.12 18.24 26.22
C PHE A 122 -10.88 17.22 25.11
N VAL A 123 -9.64 17.18 24.58
CA VAL A 123 -9.22 16.28 23.51
C VAL A 123 -7.83 15.75 23.82
N PRO A 124 -7.72 14.53 24.37
CA PRO A 124 -6.42 13.93 24.66
C PRO A 124 -5.61 13.66 23.40
N GLY A 125 -4.27 13.75 23.51
CA GLY A 125 -3.37 13.54 22.40
C GLY A 125 -2.08 12.80 22.80
N HIS A 126 -1.43 12.16 21.82
CA HIS A 126 -0.16 11.47 21.99
C HIS A 126 0.69 11.63 20.72
N PRO A 127 1.69 12.50 20.71
CA PRO A 127 2.68 12.55 19.64
C PRO A 127 3.61 11.33 19.74
N ILE A 128 3.64 10.53 18.66
CA ILE A 128 4.51 9.35 18.56
C ILE A 128 5.91 9.79 18.10
N ALA A 129 6.54 10.59 18.92
CA ALA A 129 7.86 11.16 18.69
C ALA A 129 8.62 11.31 20.02
N GLY A 130 9.91 11.16 19.99
CA GLY A 130 10.74 11.25 21.19
C GLY A 130 12.21 11.04 20.89
N SER A 131 13.04 11.27 21.89
CA SER A 131 14.46 10.91 21.90
C SER A 131 14.90 10.52 23.30
N GLU A 132 16.10 9.97 23.41
CA GLU A 132 16.73 9.64 24.71
C GLU A 132 17.11 10.89 25.54
N HIS A 133 17.06 12.08 24.93
CA HIS A 133 17.39 13.34 25.62
C HIS A 133 16.15 13.94 26.29
N THR A 134 16.34 14.58 27.42
CA THR A 134 15.28 15.17 28.23
C THR A 134 15.48 16.67 28.48
N GLY A 135 14.39 17.37 28.87
CA GLY A 135 14.44 18.77 29.24
C GLY A 135 14.24 19.76 28.10
N VAL A 136 14.23 21.06 28.44
CA VAL A 136 13.87 22.15 27.53
C VAL A 136 14.87 22.37 26.39
N HIS A 137 16.16 22.07 26.67
CA HIS A 137 17.23 22.19 25.67
C HIS A 137 17.22 21.06 24.63
N ALA A 138 16.62 19.92 24.95
CA ALA A 138 16.49 18.81 24.02
C ALA A 138 15.39 19.00 22.98
N GLY A 139 14.51 19.99 23.17
CA GLY A 139 13.41 20.30 22.26
C GLY A 139 13.91 20.69 20.85
N LYS A 140 13.21 20.22 19.83
CA LYS A 140 13.48 20.48 18.41
C LYS A 140 12.20 20.95 17.71
N VAL A 141 12.32 21.88 16.76
CA VAL A 141 11.18 22.38 15.98
C VAL A 141 10.63 21.32 15.02
N ASP A 142 11.47 20.43 14.58
CA ASP A 142 11.18 19.35 13.64
C ASP A 142 10.88 17.99 14.30
N LEU A 143 10.77 17.93 15.63
CA LEU A 143 10.58 16.67 16.38
C LEU A 143 9.34 15.89 15.91
N PHE A 144 8.31 16.59 15.49
CA PHE A 144 7.02 15.99 15.08
C PHE A 144 6.91 15.81 13.57
N ALA A 145 7.82 16.38 12.80
CA ALA A 145 7.78 16.30 11.35
C ALA A 145 7.84 14.85 10.88
N ASN A 146 6.87 14.46 10.05
CA ASN A 146 6.71 13.09 9.54
C ASN A 146 6.46 12.02 10.63
N HIS A 147 6.11 12.45 11.85
CA HIS A 147 5.69 11.55 12.93
C HIS A 147 4.17 11.59 13.09
N LYS A 148 3.62 10.52 13.65
CA LYS A 148 2.19 10.44 13.96
C LYS A 148 1.87 11.18 15.24
N VAL A 149 0.74 11.85 15.24
CA VAL A 149 0.08 12.34 16.46
C VAL A 149 -1.30 11.72 16.54
N ILE A 150 -1.54 10.99 17.61
CA ILE A 150 -2.82 10.33 17.83
C ILE A 150 -3.66 11.23 18.73
N LEU A 151 -4.81 11.69 18.22
CA LEU A 151 -5.85 12.32 19.04
C LEU A 151 -6.88 11.25 19.42
N THR A 152 -7.34 11.30 20.67
CA THR A 152 -8.36 10.38 21.15
C THR A 152 -9.58 11.17 21.66
N PRO A 153 -10.39 11.75 20.76
CA PRO A 153 -11.59 12.49 21.15
C PRO A 153 -12.51 11.61 21.99
N VAL A 154 -13.07 12.19 23.04
CA VAL A 154 -14.10 11.55 23.86
C VAL A 154 -15.50 11.97 23.38
N PRO A 155 -16.58 11.29 23.74
CA PRO A 155 -17.94 11.60 23.23
C PRO A 155 -18.39 13.05 23.44
N THR A 156 -17.82 13.75 24.41
CA THR A 156 -18.12 15.17 24.69
C THR A 156 -17.20 16.14 23.96
N SER A 157 -16.15 15.65 23.29
CA SER A 157 -15.22 16.50 22.54
C SER A 157 -15.94 17.16 21.36
N ALA A 158 -15.88 18.48 21.28
CA ALA A 158 -16.53 19.23 20.20
C ALA A 158 -15.64 19.29 18.95
N ASP A 159 -16.26 19.24 17.76
CA ASP A 159 -15.57 19.27 16.46
C ASP A 159 -14.61 20.47 16.33
N TRP A 160 -15.02 21.66 16.79
CA TRP A 160 -14.17 22.86 16.74
C TRP A 160 -12.86 22.72 17.50
N ALA A 161 -12.84 21.94 18.60
CA ALA A 161 -11.63 21.72 19.38
C ALA A 161 -10.73 20.68 18.70
N ILE A 162 -11.33 19.62 18.15
CA ILE A 162 -10.64 18.59 17.38
C ILE A 162 -9.98 19.21 16.14
N GLU A 163 -10.72 19.99 15.36
CA GLU A 163 -10.23 20.67 14.16
C GLU A 163 -9.05 21.61 14.46
N LYS A 164 -9.15 22.41 15.52
CA LYS A 164 -8.04 23.29 15.92
C LYS A 164 -6.78 22.52 16.32
N LEU A 165 -6.91 21.38 17.00
CA LEU A 165 -5.76 20.55 17.34
C LEU A 165 -5.19 19.85 16.12
N ILE A 166 -6.02 19.42 15.18
CA ILE A 166 -5.55 18.88 13.88
C ILE A 166 -4.71 19.95 13.16
N GLN A 167 -5.21 21.18 13.05
CA GLN A 167 -4.47 22.27 12.42
C GLN A 167 -3.15 22.58 13.14
N LEU A 168 -3.14 22.57 14.49
CA LEU A 168 -1.93 22.76 15.29
C LEU A 168 -0.86 21.72 14.98
N TRP A 169 -1.24 20.43 14.95
CA TRP A 169 -0.31 19.35 14.69
C TRP A 169 0.11 19.27 13.22
N GLN A 170 -0.76 19.65 12.30
CA GLN A 170 -0.41 19.81 10.88
C GLN A 170 0.61 20.94 10.67
N ALA A 171 0.49 22.05 11.40
CA ALA A 171 1.52 23.10 11.41
C ALA A 171 2.87 22.59 11.96
N ALA A 172 2.85 21.60 12.86
CA ALA A 172 4.04 20.87 13.30
C ALA A 172 4.54 19.83 12.28
N LYS A 173 3.96 19.77 11.08
CA LYS A 173 4.24 18.78 10.02
C LYS A 173 4.02 17.33 10.45
N ALA A 174 3.11 17.10 11.39
CA ALA A 174 2.75 15.78 11.88
C ALA A 174 1.57 15.19 11.09
N GLU A 175 1.55 13.84 10.97
CA GLU A 175 0.39 13.08 10.50
C GLU A 175 -0.59 12.90 11.66
N VAL A 176 -1.78 13.50 11.60
CA VAL A 176 -2.78 13.40 12.68
C VAL A 176 -3.74 12.25 12.41
N ILE A 177 -3.90 11.39 13.41
CA ILE A 177 -4.81 10.24 13.39
C ILE A 177 -5.76 10.36 14.57
N CYS A 178 -7.08 10.15 14.35
CA CYS A 178 -8.04 10.00 15.41
C CYS A 178 -8.36 8.53 15.66
N MET A 179 -8.40 8.11 16.92
CA MET A 179 -8.84 6.75 17.31
C MET A 179 -9.43 6.74 18.71
N ASP A 180 -10.11 5.63 19.06
CA ASP A 180 -10.67 5.46 20.38
C ASP A 180 -9.60 5.31 21.46
N VAL A 181 -9.94 5.74 22.68
CA VAL A 181 -9.03 5.71 23.84
C VAL A 181 -8.52 4.29 24.14
N GLU A 182 -9.42 3.32 24.17
CA GLU A 182 -9.12 1.92 24.45
C GLU A 182 -8.26 1.33 23.33
N LYS A 183 -8.59 1.63 22.07
CA LYS A 183 -7.82 1.19 20.90
C LYS A 183 -6.41 1.76 20.89
N HIS A 184 -6.25 3.03 21.27
CA HIS A 184 -4.93 3.64 21.44
C HIS A 184 -4.07 2.85 22.41
N ASP A 185 -4.57 2.60 23.63
CA ASP A 185 -3.81 1.95 24.69
C ASP A 185 -3.50 0.48 24.35
N GLU A 186 -4.41 -0.23 23.66
CA GLU A 186 -4.19 -1.56 23.12
C GLU A 186 -3.06 -1.58 22.08
N VAL A 187 -3.15 -0.72 21.05
CA VAL A 187 -2.13 -0.67 19.98
C VAL A 187 -0.75 -0.33 20.54
N LEU A 188 -0.69 0.67 21.43
CA LEU A 188 0.60 1.07 22.03
C LEU A 188 1.14 0.03 23.02
N ALA A 189 0.30 -0.78 23.66
CA ALA A 189 0.74 -1.91 24.46
C ALA A 189 1.57 -2.90 23.63
N HIS A 190 1.13 -3.22 22.41
CA HIS A 190 1.82 -4.16 21.52
C HIS A 190 3.01 -3.54 20.77
N THR A 191 2.89 -2.29 20.31
CA THR A 191 3.86 -1.68 19.39
C THR A 191 4.96 -0.88 20.08
N SER A 192 4.76 -0.51 21.35
CA SER A 192 5.71 0.31 22.12
C SER A 192 5.98 -0.27 23.50
N HIS A 193 4.95 -0.51 24.32
CA HIS A 193 5.15 -0.82 25.75
C HIS A 193 5.75 -2.21 25.94
N LEU A 194 5.22 -3.25 25.29
CA LEU A 194 5.78 -4.60 25.34
C LEU A 194 7.22 -4.66 24.81
N PRO A 195 7.58 -4.08 23.64
CA PRO A 195 8.98 -4.02 23.21
C PRO A 195 9.94 -3.43 24.24
N HIS A 196 9.57 -2.33 24.90
CA HIS A 196 10.42 -1.73 25.94
C HIS A 196 10.52 -2.63 27.17
N LEU A 197 9.40 -3.23 27.62
CA LEU A 197 9.40 -4.19 28.74
C LEU A 197 10.35 -5.36 28.45
N MET A 198 10.30 -5.89 27.21
CA MET A 198 11.17 -6.99 26.78
C MET A 198 12.64 -6.57 26.74
N ALA A 199 12.93 -5.36 26.26
CA ALA A 199 14.30 -4.85 26.22
C ALA A 199 14.87 -4.66 27.63
N PHE A 200 14.11 -4.07 28.55
CA PHE A 200 14.51 -3.95 29.98
C PHE A 200 14.74 -5.34 30.61
N ASN A 201 13.80 -6.27 30.41
CA ASN A 201 13.90 -7.62 30.93
C ASN A 201 15.12 -8.37 30.40
N LEU A 202 15.39 -8.29 29.08
CA LEU A 202 16.56 -8.95 28.48
C LEU A 202 17.87 -8.39 29.03
N VAL A 203 18.00 -7.07 29.15
CA VAL A 203 19.23 -6.44 29.68
C VAL A 203 19.41 -6.79 31.16
N GLU A 204 18.35 -6.73 31.97
CA GLU A 204 18.38 -7.08 33.40
C GLU A 204 18.77 -8.54 33.61
N GLN A 205 18.19 -9.48 32.84
CA GLN A 205 18.52 -10.89 32.90
C GLN A 205 20.02 -11.13 32.61
N LEU A 206 20.57 -10.46 31.59
CA LEU A 206 21.96 -10.63 31.20
C LEU A 206 22.91 -9.93 32.19
N ALA A 207 22.53 -8.78 32.74
CA ALA A 207 23.34 -8.03 33.72
C ALA A 207 23.52 -8.80 35.03
N ASN A 208 22.56 -9.64 35.42
CA ASN A 208 22.61 -10.44 36.65
C ASN A 208 23.34 -11.78 36.51
N ARG A 209 23.92 -12.11 35.34
CA ARG A 209 24.71 -13.31 35.13
C ARG A 209 26.15 -13.12 35.62
N GLU A 210 26.76 -14.19 36.11
CA GLU A 210 28.17 -14.18 36.55
C GLU A 210 29.15 -13.93 35.39
N ASP A 211 28.77 -14.35 34.15
CA ASP A 211 29.55 -14.20 32.92
C ASP A 211 29.14 -12.97 32.09
N ASN A 212 28.49 -11.98 32.70
CA ASN A 212 27.90 -10.82 32.01
C ASN A 212 28.89 -10.01 31.14
N LEU A 213 30.12 -9.86 31.60
CA LEU A 213 31.18 -9.11 30.88
C LEU A 213 31.53 -9.78 29.55
N ASP A 214 31.60 -11.12 29.52
CA ASP A 214 31.86 -11.84 28.27
C ASP A 214 30.68 -11.77 27.32
N ILE A 215 29.45 -11.91 27.85
CA ILE A 215 28.22 -11.78 27.04
C ILE A 215 28.17 -10.41 26.38
N PHE A 216 28.34 -9.32 27.10
CA PHE A 216 28.31 -7.97 26.53
C PHE A 216 29.48 -7.70 25.58
N ARG A 217 30.68 -8.31 25.85
CA ARG A 217 31.84 -8.19 24.96
C ARG A 217 31.59 -8.77 23.57
N TYR A 218 30.83 -9.85 23.46
CA TYR A 218 30.51 -10.51 22.18
C TYR A 218 29.15 -10.09 21.62
N ALA A 219 28.46 -9.13 22.24
CA ALA A 219 27.18 -8.63 21.77
C ALA A 219 27.31 -7.94 20.39
N ALA A 220 26.65 -8.49 19.39
CA ALA A 220 26.65 -7.98 18.01
C ALA A 220 25.52 -6.96 17.76
N GLY A 221 25.41 -6.49 16.50
CA GLY A 221 24.47 -5.45 16.09
C GLY A 221 23.03 -5.69 16.52
N GLY A 222 22.51 -6.91 16.37
CA GLY A 222 21.12 -7.23 16.73
C GLY A 222 20.80 -6.99 18.22
N PHE A 223 21.74 -7.36 19.14
CA PHE A 223 21.57 -7.06 20.56
C PHE A 223 21.62 -5.55 20.82
N ARG A 224 22.57 -4.84 20.22
CA ARG A 224 22.72 -3.38 20.36
C ARG A 224 21.46 -2.65 19.92
N ASP A 225 20.91 -3.00 18.76
CA ASP A 225 19.73 -2.34 18.22
C ASP A 225 18.50 -2.58 19.08
N PHE A 226 18.27 -3.84 19.51
CA PHE A 226 17.13 -4.18 20.36
C PHE A 226 17.26 -3.61 21.78
N SER A 227 18.43 -3.72 22.42
CA SER A 227 18.64 -3.26 23.79
C SER A 227 18.75 -1.74 23.94
N ARG A 228 18.96 -1.00 22.84
CA ARG A 228 19.06 0.48 22.84
C ARG A 228 17.88 1.14 23.55
N ILE A 229 16.68 0.64 23.38
CA ILE A 229 15.48 1.21 23.99
C ILE A 229 15.42 1.00 25.53
N ALA A 230 16.17 0.08 26.10
CA ALA A 230 16.31 -0.09 27.54
C ALA A 230 17.14 1.03 28.22
N ALA A 231 17.79 1.92 27.44
CA ALA A 231 18.45 3.12 27.98
C ALA A 231 17.49 4.28 28.28
N SER A 232 16.19 4.11 28.03
CA SER A 232 15.14 5.10 28.29
C SER A 232 14.95 5.32 29.82
N ASP A 233 14.36 6.49 30.16
CA ASP A 233 14.12 6.87 31.57
C ASP A 233 13.26 5.84 32.34
N PRO A 234 13.77 5.22 33.42
CA PRO A 234 13.05 4.17 34.14
C PRO A 234 11.76 4.68 34.82
N GLN A 235 11.75 5.94 35.33
CA GLN A 235 10.56 6.51 35.95
C GLN A 235 9.43 6.71 34.99
N MET A 236 9.74 7.18 33.76
CA MET A 236 8.75 7.33 32.71
C MET A 236 8.12 5.98 32.36
N TRP A 237 8.91 4.94 32.17
CA TRP A 237 8.40 3.60 31.82
C TRP A 237 7.65 2.93 32.96
N HIS A 238 8.12 3.10 34.21
CA HIS A 238 7.34 2.70 35.38
C HIS A 238 5.93 3.29 35.36
N ASP A 239 5.81 4.59 35.13
CA ASP A 239 4.52 5.25 35.11
C ASP A 239 3.64 4.79 33.92
N ILE A 240 4.21 4.56 32.75
CA ILE A 240 3.51 4.02 31.56
C ILE A 240 3.00 2.60 31.85
N PHE A 241 3.82 1.71 32.39
CA PHE A 241 3.44 0.32 32.67
C PHE A 241 2.26 0.23 33.64
N PHE A 242 2.25 1.07 34.68
CA PHE A 242 1.13 1.10 35.61
C PHE A 242 -0.11 1.83 35.05
N ALA A 243 0.08 2.86 34.22
CA ALA A 243 -1.04 3.61 33.62
C ALA A 243 -1.79 2.77 32.57
N ASN A 244 -1.09 1.92 31.80
CA ASN A 244 -1.69 1.03 30.80
C ASN A 244 -1.64 -0.45 31.23
N LYS A 245 -1.75 -0.73 32.51
CA LYS A 245 -1.56 -2.07 33.12
C LYS A 245 -2.37 -3.17 32.41
N LYS A 246 -3.66 -2.92 32.14
CA LYS A 246 -4.56 -3.94 31.58
C LYS A 246 -4.12 -4.40 30.18
N ALA A 247 -3.88 -3.45 29.28
CA ALA A 247 -3.51 -3.77 27.90
C ALA A 247 -2.10 -4.37 27.83
N ILE A 248 -1.16 -3.91 28.69
CA ILE A 248 0.19 -4.47 28.74
C ILE A 248 0.17 -5.92 29.24
N LEU A 249 -0.58 -6.24 30.30
CA LEU A 249 -0.67 -7.63 30.77
C LEU A 249 -1.26 -8.54 29.71
N ASN A 250 -2.30 -8.12 28.98
CA ASN A 250 -2.83 -8.89 27.85
C ASN A 250 -1.77 -9.11 26.75
N ALA A 251 -0.97 -8.09 26.45
CA ALA A 251 0.11 -8.22 25.47
C ALA A 251 1.22 -9.17 25.96
N VAL A 252 1.56 -9.14 27.27
CA VAL A 252 2.51 -10.07 27.90
C VAL A 252 1.99 -11.50 27.81
N ASP A 253 0.74 -11.75 28.21
CA ASP A 253 0.11 -13.09 28.16
C ASP A 253 0.19 -13.69 26.75
N GLY A 254 -0.13 -12.89 25.73
CA GLY A 254 -0.02 -13.32 24.34
C GLY A 254 1.42 -13.63 23.92
N PHE A 255 2.39 -12.82 24.36
CA PHE A 255 3.80 -13.04 24.10
C PHE A 255 4.32 -14.30 24.79
N GLU A 256 3.98 -14.53 26.07
CA GLU A 256 4.36 -15.74 26.81
C GLU A 256 3.82 -17.02 26.15
N GLN A 257 2.57 -16.99 25.70
CA GLN A 257 1.96 -18.11 24.98
C GLN A 257 2.73 -18.42 23.68
N GLN A 258 3.08 -17.39 22.93
CA GLN A 258 3.84 -17.55 21.69
C GLN A 258 5.27 -18.06 21.98
N LEU A 259 5.92 -17.56 23.03
CA LEU A 259 7.25 -18.00 23.44
C LEU A 259 7.24 -19.48 23.87
N ALA A 260 6.20 -19.92 24.61
CA ALA A 260 6.00 -21.33 24.96
C ALA A 260 5.82 -22.21 23.73
N THR A 261 5.11 -21.72 22.71
CA THR A 261 4.95 -22.41 21.42
C THR A 261 6.30 -22.58 20.72
N ILE A 262 7.08 -21.52 20.60
CA ILE A 262 8.43 -21.57 19.98
C ILE A 262 9.34 -22.52 20.75
N ARG A 263 9.34 -22.43 22.08
CA ARG A 263 10.11 -23.34 22.94
C ARG A 263 9.79 -24.81 22.66
N LYS A 264 8.50 -25.16 22.59
CA LYS A 264 8.05 -26.52 22.29
C LYS A 264 8.50 -26.98 20.90
N LEU A 265 8.42 -26.13 19.87
CA LEU A 265 8.89 -26.46 18.53
C LEU A 265 10.41 -26.76 18.49
N ILE A 266 11.19 -26.07 19.33
CA ILE A 266 12.63 -26.31 19.47
C ILE A 266 12.88 -27.61 20.24
N GLU A 267 12.18 -27.84 21.37
CA GLU A 267 12.29 -29.06 22.17
C GLU A 267 11.92 -30.32 21.37
N ASP A 268 10.88 -30.22 20.53
CA ASP A 268 10.39 -31.32 19.69
C ASP A 268 11.17 -31.46 18.36
N GLU A 269 12.21 -30.62 18.14
CA GLU A 269 12.99 -30.53 16.87
C GLU A 269 12.11 -30.40 15.62
N ASN A 270 10.92 -29.76 15.75
CA ASN A 270 9.99 -29.59 14.67
C ASN A 270 10.44 -28.48 13.71
N SER A 271 11.43 -28.80 12.88
CA SER A 271 12.07 -27.86 11.95
C SER A 271 11.06 -27.22 10.99
N GLN A 272 10.11 -28.00 10.46
CA GLN A 272 9.15 -27.49 9.47
C GLN A 272 8.21 -26.44 10.07
N ALA A 273 7.63 -26.72 11.25
CA ALA A 273 6.73 -25.77 11.90
C ALA A 273 7.47 -24.53 12.38
N LEU A 274 8.71 -24.69 12.87
CA LEU A 274 9.53 -23.55 13.29
C LEU A 274 9.90 -22.66 12.10
N MET A 275 10.31 -23.25 10.95
CA MET A 275 10.59 -22.51 9.72
C MET A 275 9.35 -21.76 9.21
N GLY A 276 8.18 -22.38 9.26
CA GLY A 276 6.92 -21.73 8.91
C GLY A 276 6.64 -20.49 9.77
N LEU A 277 6.82 -20.59 11.09
CA LEU A 277 6.65 -19.48 12.02
C LEU A 277 7.64 -18.35 11.76
N LEU A 278 8.93 -18.67 11.59
CA LEU A 278 9.97 -17.67 11.32
C LEU A 278 9.75 -16.99 9.96
N GLY A 279 9.37 -17.76 8.92
CA GLY A 279 9.04 -17.23 7.60
C GLY A 279 7.84 -16.28 7.63
N HIS A 280 6.79 -16.63 8.40
CA HIS A 280 5.65 -15.75 8.62
C HIS A 280 6.05 -14.41 9.28
N ALA A 281 6.87 -14.47 10.33
CA ALA A 281 7.36 -13.27 11.01
C ALA A 281 8.23 -12.40 10.09
N GLN A 282 9.10 -13.01 9.27
CA GLN A 282 9.91 -12.31 8.28
C GLN A 282 9.05 -11.59 7.25
N ALA A 283 8.04 -12.27 6.70
CA ALA A 283 7.14 -11.69 5.71
C ALA A 283 6.31 -10.53 6.29
N ALA A 284 5.80 -10.70 7.52
CA ALA A 284 5.08 -9.63 8.22
C ALA A 284 5.98 -8.39 8.42
N ARG A 285 7.27 -8.58 8.76
CA ARG A 285 8.24 -7.49 8.90
C ARG A 285 8.55 -6.80 7.57
N GLN A 286 8.68 -7.57 6.48
CA GLN A 286 8.87 -7.02 5.14
C GLN A 286 7.66 -6.18 4.71
N HIS A 287 6.44 -6.69 4.93
CA HIS A 287 5.21 -5.94 4.68
C HIS A 287 5.15 -4.64 5.48
N PHE A 288 5.50 -4.68 6.78
CA PHE A 288 5.57 -3.50 7.62
C PHE A 288 6.61 -2.47 7.10
N ASN A 289 7.80 -2.91 6.71
CA ASN A 289 8.80 -2.03 6.09
C ASN A 289 8.26 -1.38 4.81
N HIS A 290 7.53 -2.15 4.00
CA HIS A 290 6.90 -1.66 2.78
C HIS A 290 5.82 -0.60 3.06
N MET A 291 5.00 -0.82 4.09
CA MET A 291 4.03 0.19 4.55
C MET A 291 4.71 1.45 5.09
N LEU A 292 5.85 1.31 5.76
CA LEU A 292 6.62 2.47 6.23
C LEU A 292 7.33 3.22 5.09
N ALA A 293 7.86 2.50 4.11
CA ALA A 293 8.50 3.09 2.92
C ALA A 293 7.50 3.84 2.02
N LYS A 294 6.22 3.48 2.07
CA LYS A 294 5.12 4.15 1.35
C LYS A 294 4.58 5.40 2.05
N ARG A 295 5.13 5.79 3.21
CA ARG A 295 4.77 7.09 3.81
C ARG A 295 5.37 8.19 2.96
N PRO A 296 4.55 9.10 2.37
CA PRO A 296 5.11 10.32 1.81
C PRO A 296 5.85 11.04 2.93
N LEU A 297 7.15 11.22 2.78
CA LEU A 297 7.88 12.18 3.57
C LEU A 297 7.29 13.54 3.22
N MET A 298 6.49 14.11 4.12
CA MET A 298 6.01 15.49 3.97
C MET A 298 7.19 16.43 4.23
N GLU A 299 8.03 16.62 3.24
CA GLU A 299 8.88 17.79 3.19
C GLU A 299 8.16 18.89 2.41
N ASN A 300 7.92 20.02 3.10
CA ASN A 300 7.52 21.31 2.54
C ASN A 300 6.27 21.35 1.65
N ASN A 301 5.07 20.98 2.13
CA ASN A 301 3.82 21.13 1.37
C ASN A 301 3.88 20.64 -0.11
N ARG A 302 4.87 19.84 -0.45
CA ARG A 302 4.93 19.04 -1.66
C ARG A 302 4.83 17.58 -1.23
N VAL A 303 3.78 16.90 -1.67
CA VAL A 303 3.83 15.44 -1.82
C VAL A 303 5.06 15.20 -2.68
N THR A 304 6.14 14.62 -2.12
CA THR A 304 7.25 14.18 -2.97
C THR A 304 6.72 13.00 -3.77
N THR A 305 6.26 13.30 -4.95
CA THR A 305 5.88 12.29 -5.94
C THR A 305 7.15 11.85 -6.62
N GLN A 306 7.43 10.55 -6.56
CA GLN A 306 8.54 9.99 -7.30
C GLN A 306 8.41 10.39 -8.76
N GLN A 307 9.51 10.80 -9.35
CA GLN A 307 9.56 11.17 -10.77
C GLN A 307 10.68 10.45 -11.50
N PHE A 308 10.42 10.16 -12.77
CA PHE A 308 11.43 9.70 -13.72
C PHE A 308 11.88 10.87 -14.57
N THR A 309 13.19 11.03 -14.71
CA THR A 309 13.80 11.98 -15.64
C THR A 309 14.55 11.22 -16.70
N ILE A 310 14.24 11.48 -17.96
CA ILE A 310 14.88 10.85 -19.12
C ILE A 310 15.51 11.95 -19.97
N SER A 311 16.84 11.92 -20.05
CA SER A 311 17.61 12.88 -20.86
C SER A 311 17.56 12.50 -22.33
N PRO A 312 17.57 13.49 -23.26
CA PRO A 312 17.65 13.23 -24.70
C PRO A 312 18.95 12.55 -25.08
N GLY A 313 18.95 11.84 -26.19
CA GLY A 313 20.16 11.19 -26.75
C GLY A 313 19.82 10.00 -27.63
N LYS A 314 20.80 9.61 -28.48
CA LYS A 314 20.66 8.40 -29.31
C LYS A 314 20.77 7.18 -28.41
N LYS A 315 19.67 6.44 -28.31
CA LYS A 315 19.54 5.23 -27.50
C LYS A 315 18.86 4.15 -28.34
N ASN A 316 19.24 2.92 -28.13
CA ASN A 316 18.57 1.73 -28.72
C ASN A 316 18.59 0.59 -27.73
N PHE A 317 17.65 -0.29 -27.83
CA PHE A 317 17.57 -1.46 -26.98
C PHE A 317 18.37 -2.64 -27.58
N GLN A 318 19.13 -3.32 -26.74
CA GLN A 318 19.94 -4.46 -27.12
C GLN A 318 19.83 -5.58 -26.06
N GLY A 319 19.91 -6.82 -26.54
CA GLY A 319 20.12 -7.98 -25.68
C GLY A 319 18.94 -8.92 -25.54
N LYS A 320 19.11 -9.86 -24.63
CA LYS A 320 18.15 -10.92 -24.33
C LYS A 320 17.88 -10.92 -22.83
N PHE A 321 16.61 -10.79 -22.46
CA PHE A 321 16.21 -10.69 -21.05
C PHE A 321 14.73 -11.06 -20.85
N SER A 322 14.38 -11.37 -19.60
CA SER A 322 13.00 -11.61 -19.18
C SER A 322 12.45 -10.39 -18.48
N VAL A 323 11.14 -10.13 -18.64
CA VAL A 323 10.39 -9.17 -17.83
C VAL A 323 9.76 -9.90 -16.64
N PRO A 324 9.26 -9.17 -15.61
CA PRO A 324 8.59 -9.80 -14.48
C PRO A 324 7.44 -10.73 -14.88
N GLY A 325 7.13 -11.66 -13.98
CA GLY A 325 6.06 -12.61 -14.16
C GLY A 325 4.69 -12.00 -14.35
N ASP A 326 3.81 -12.68 -15.08
CA ASP A 326 2.43 -12.27 -15.34
C ASP A 326 1.66 -12.09 -14.03
N LYS A 327 1.13 -10.88 -13.85
CA LYS A 327 0.38 -10.46 -12.65
C LYS A 327 -0.85 -11.34 -12.42
N SER A 328 -1.62 -11.64 -13.46
CA SER A 328 -2.86 -12.41 -13.38
C SER A 328 -2.60 -13.87 -13.02
N VAL A 329 -1.54 -14.45 -13.55
CA VAL A 329 -1.10 -15.84 -13.25
C VAL A 329 -0.50 -15.89 -11.83
N SER A 330 0.28 -14.90 -11.41
CA SER A 330 0.86 -14.82 -10.07
C SER A 330 -0.24 -14.79 -8.98
N HIS A 331 -1.26 -13.95 -9.11
CA HIS A 331 -2.39 -13.95 -8.17
C HIS A 331 -3.05 -15.32 -8.06
N ARG A 332 -3.35 -15.95 -9.21
CA ARG A 332 -4.04 -17.24 -9.26
C ARG A 332 -3.18 -18.39 -8.77
N SER A 333 -1.86 -18.34 -8.94
CA SER A 333 -0.96 -19.36 -8.41
C SER A 333 -1.05 -19.44 -6.88
N ILE A 334 -1.15 -18.28 -6.22
CA ILE A 334 -1.38 -18.22 -4.77
C ILE A 334 -2.78 -18.73 -4.43
N MET A 335 -3.81 -18.21 -5.10
CA MET A 335 -5.21 -18.54 -4.79
C MET A 335 -5.49 -20.03 -4.94
N PHE A 336 -5.06 -20.63 -6.05
CA PHE A 336 -5.35 -22.04 -6.32
C PHE A 336 -4.43 -22.98 -5.57
N GLY A 337 -3.15 -22.63 -5.45
CA GLY A 337 -2.19 -23.36 -4.63
C GLY A 337 -2.62 -23.44 -3.16
N ALA A 338 -3.20 -22.34 -2.63
CA ALA A 338 -3.68 -22.28 -1.26
C ALA A 338 -4.83 -23.23 -0.96
N ILE A 339 -5.78 -23.38 -1.89
CA ILE A 339 -6.97 -24.25 -1.73
C ILE A 339 -6.82 -25.63 -2.39
N ALA A 340 -5.65 -25.96 -2.94
CA ALA A 340 -5.33 -27.27 -3.49
C ALA A 340 -4.98 -28.27 -2.37
N GLU A 341 -5.07 -29.56 -2.68
CA GLU A 341 -4.50 -30.64 -1.86
C GLU A 341 -3.05 -30.87 -2.28
N GLY A 342 -2.10 -30.72 -1.35
CA GLY A 342 -0.67 -30.94 -1.57
C GLY A 342 0.15 -29.64 -1.61
N THR A 343 1.36 -29.73 -2.16
CA THR A 343 2.31 -28.59 -2.23
C THR A 343 2.46 -28.10 -3.67
N THR A 344 2.24 -26.83 -3.89
CA THR A 344 2.44 -26.14 -5.17
C THR A 344 3.76 -25.37 -5.15
N HIS A 345 4.63 -25.65 -6.14
CA HIS A 345 5.84 -24.88 -6.37
C HIS A 345 5.62 -23.91 -7.53
N VAL A 346 5.88 -22.64 -7.27
CA VAL A 346 5.73 -21.56 -8.25
C VAL A 346 7.10 -20.97 -8.56
N THR A 347 7.41 -20.81 -9.84
CA THR A 347 8.61 -20.10 -10.32
C THR A 347 8.19 -18.92 -11.20
N GLY A 348 9.01 -17.87 -11.26
CA GLY A 348 8.70 -16.67 -12.03
C GLY A 348 7.61 -15.79 -11.40
N PHE A 349 7.29 -15.98 -10.12
CA PHE A 349 6.26 -15.20 -9.41
C PHE A 349 6.58 -13.71 -9.44
N LEU A 350 5.56 -12.89 -9.73
CA LEU A 350 5.70 -11.43 -9.67
C LEU A 350 5.79 -10.97 -8.21
N GLU A 351 6.96 -10.46 -7.81
CA GLU A 351 7.15 -9.85 -6.48
C GLU A 351 6.66 -8.38 -6.43
N GLY A 352 5.58 -8.09 -7.14
CA GLY A 352 4.90 -6.81 -7.11
C GLY A 352 3.90 -6.72 -5.95
N GLU A 353 3.64 -5.51 -5.49
CA GLU A 353 2.82 -5.24 -4.30
C GLU A 353 1.43 -5.87 -4.34
N ASP A 354 0.78 -5.86 -5.49
CA ASP A 354 -0.55 -6.45 -5.66
C ASP A 354 -0.55 -7.97 -5.43
N ALA A 355 0.47 -8.67 -5.97
CA ALA A 355 0.61 -10.10 -5.81
C ALA A 355 1.03 -10.47 -4.38
N LEU A 356 1.88 -9.66 -3.76
CA LEU A 356 2.28 -9.80 -2.35
C LEU A 356 1.12 -9.59 -1.39
N ALA A 357 0.20 -8.65 -1.67
CA ALA A 357 -1.02 -8.45 -0.88
C ALA A 357 -1.92 -9.70 -0.93
N THR A 358 -2.07 -10.32 -2.10
CA THR A 358 -2.79 -11.60 -2.23
C THR A 358 -2.14 -12.71 -1.43
N LEU A 359 -0.82 -12.86 -1.54
CA LEU A 359 -0.06 -13.86 -0.80
C LEU A 359 -0.22 -13.68 0.70
N GLN A 360 -0.16 -12.44 1.20
CA GLN A 360 -0.35 -12.15 2.61
C GLN A 360 -1.77 -12.49 3.07
N ALA A 361 -2.80 -12.18 2.28
CA ALA A 361 -4.18 -12.51 2.61
C ALA A 361 -4.36 -14.02 2.86
N PHE A 362 -3.73 -14.88 2.04
CA PHE A 362 -3.81 -16.33 2.28
C PHE A 362 -3.00 -16.79 3.49
N ARG A 363 -1.87 -16.15 3.81
CA ARG A 363 -1.18 -16.38 5.08
C ARG A 363 -2.05 -16.02 6.28
N ASP A 364 -2.75 -14.90 6.21
CA ASP A 364 -3.67 -14.43 7.26
C ASP A 364 -4.85 -15.41 7.44
N MET A 365 -5.21 -16.12 6.37
CA MET A 365 -6.22 -17.20 6.39
C MET A 365 -5.61 -18.59 6.70
N GLY A 366 -4.38 -18.63 7.22
CA GLY A 366 -3.78 -19.85 7.78
C GLY A 366 -3.05 -20.76 6.78
N VAL A 367 -2.79 -20.29 5.55
CA VAL A 367 -2.03 -21.05 4.56
C VAL A 367 -0.52 -20.84 4.80
N SER A 368 0.25 -21.94 4.87
CA SER A 368 1.70 -21.87 4.93
C SER A 368 2.27 -21.61 3.53
N ILE A 369 2.91 -20.44 3.36
CA ILE A 369 3.51 -20.02 2.10
C ILE A 369 4.95 -19.58 2.36
N GLU A 370 5.92 -20.28 1.76
CA GLU A 370 7.34 -19.96 1.80
C GLU A 370 7.70 -19.07 0.61
N GLY A 371 8.60 -18.10 0.83
CA GLY A 371 8.97 -17.11 -0.20
C GLY A 371 8.06 -15.87 -0.16
N PRO A 372 8.02 -15.02 -1.24
CA PRO A 372 8.82 -15.19 -2.44
C PRO A 372 10.32 -14.94 -2.21
N LYS A 373 11.14 -15.61 -3.00
CA LYS A 373 12.57 -15.36 -3.07
C LYS A 373 13.04 -15.58 -4.51
N ASN A 374 13.45 -14.54 -5.18
CA ASN A 374 13.85 -14.57 -6.59
C ASN A 374 12.75 -15.17 -7.51
N GLY A 375 11.49 -14.83 -7.27
CA GLY A 375 10.35 -15.35 -8.00
C GLY A 375 9.93 -16.78 -7.65
N GLU A 376 10.51 -17.39 -6.62
CA GLU A 376 10.15 -18.74 -6.16
C GLU A 376 9.22 -18.67 -4.94
N VAL A 377 8.11 -19.40 -4.98
CA VAL A 377 7.13 -19.51 -3.91
C VAL A 377 6.72 -20.97 -3.74
N THR A 378 6.69 -21.44 -2.49
CA THR A 378 6.15 -22.78 -2.15
C THR A 378 4.90 -22.61 -1.31
N ILE A 379 3.80 -23.22 -1.73
CA ILE A 379 2.47 -23.08 -1.11
C ILE A 379 2.03 -24.46 -0.62
N HIS A 380 1.84 -24.59 0.70
CA HIS A 380 1.28 -25.77 1.31
C HIS A 380 -0.24 -25.64 1.36
N GLY A 381 -0.91 -26.17 0.36
CA GLY A 381 -2.34 -26.05 0.20
C GLY A 381 -3.12 -26.72 1.33
N VAL A 382 -4.19 -26.05 1.76
CA VAL A 382 -5.03 -26.51 2.89
C VAL A 382 -6.30 -27.22 2.43
N GLY A 383 -6.48 -27.38 1.11
CA GLY A 383 -7.72 -27.89 0.53
C GLY A 383 -8.83 -26.84 0.50
N ILE A 384 -9.90 -27.15 -0.25
CA ILE A 384 -10.98 -26.20 -0.53
C ILE A 384 -11.74 -25.71 0.73
N HIS A 385 -11.67 -26.47 1.84
CA HIS A 385 -12.34 -26.17 3.11
C HIS A 385 -11.36 -25.84 4.25
N GLY A 386 -10.06 -25.69 3.98
CA GLY A 386 -9.04 -25.54 5.00
C GLY A 386 -8.67 -24.10 5.37
N LEU A 387 -9.24 -23.09 4.70
CA LEU A 387 -9.01 -21.69 5.06
C LEU A 387 -9.58 -21.36 6.43
N LYS A 388 -8.90 -20.51 7.18
CA LYS A 388 -9.27 -20.09 8.53
C LYS A 388 -9.67 -18.62 8.55
N GLU A 389 -10.51 -18.27 9.53
CA GLU A 389 -10.92 -16.90 9.79
C GLU A 389 -9.69 -15.99 9.99
N PRO A 390 -9.56 -14.91 9.21
CA PRO A 390 -8.48 -13.95 9.40
C PRO A 390 -8.69 -13.16 10.70
N LYS A 391 -7.58 -12.87 11.42
CA LYS A 391 -7.64 -12.13 12.69
C LYS A 391 -7.91 -10.63 12.52
N SER A 392 -7.81 -10.11 11.30
CA SER A 392 -7.99 -8.70 10.95
C SER A 392 -8.55 -8.58 9.53
N GLU A 393 -8.90 -7.37 9.13
CA GLU A 393 -9.28 -7.08 7.75
C GLU A 393 -8.18 -7.49 6.76
N LEU A 394 -8.60 -8.05 5.63
CA LEU A 394 -7.71 -8.44 4.55
C LEU A 394 -7.41 -7.22 3.67
N TYR A 395 -6.19 -6.71 3.73
CA TYR A 395 -5.76 -5.55 2.96
C TYR A 395 -5.28 -5.95 1.57
N MET A 396 -5.96 -5.46 0.52
CA MET A 396 -5.70 -5.80 -0.88
C MET A 396 -4.77 -4.83 -1.61
N GLY A 397 -4.19 -3.84 -0.93
CA GLY A 397 -3.38 -2.80 -1.58
C GLY A 397 -4.17 -2.05 -2.65
N ASN A 398 -3.61 -1.96 -3.86
CA ASN A 398 -4.24 -1.39 -5.05
C ASN A 398 -4.94 -2.44 -5.91
N SER A 399 -4.95 -3.72 -5.51
CA SER A 399 -5.36 -4.83 -6.37
C SER A 399 -6.88 -5.02 -6.48
N GLY A 400 -7.48 -4.42 -7.48
CA GLY A 400 -8.86 -4.72 -7.86
C GLY A 400 -9.06 -6.17 -8.32
N THR A 401 -8.02 -6.83 -8.80
CA THR A 401 -8.04 -8.26 -9.17
C THR A 401 -8.22 -9.12 -7.92
N SER A 402 -7.35 -8.93 -6.91
CA SER A 402 -7.44 -9.69 -5.66
C SER A 402 -8.80 -9.51 -5.00
N MET A 403 -9.26 -8.27 -4.86
CA MET A 403 -10.53 -7.98 -4.21
C MET A 403 -11.72 -8.64 -4.90
N ARG A 404 -11.79 -8.60 -6.24
CA ARG A 404 -12.91 -9.21 -6.99
C ARG A 404 -12.86 -10.73 -7.00
N LEU A 405 -11.68 -11.32 -7.18
CA LEU A 405 -11.54 -12.78 -7.21
C LEU A 405 -11.77 -13.39 -5.81
N LEU A 406 -11.15 -12.79 -4.79
CA LEU A 406 -11.33 -13.23 -3.40
C LEU A 406 -12.78 -13.05 -2.92
N SER A 407 -13.53 -12.04 -3.40
CA SER A 407 -14.96 -11.93 -3.09
C SER A 407 -15.72 -13.21 -3.41
N GLY A 408 -15.41 -13.86 -4.56
CA GLY A 408 -16.01 -15.15 -4.91
C GLY A 408 -15.63 -16.25 -3.95
N MET A 409 -14.34 -16.40 -3.63
CA MET A 409 -13.84 -17.45 -2.74
C MET A 409 -14.32 -17.27 -1.30
N LEU A 410 -14.29 -16.06 -0.78
CA LEU A 410 -14.67 -15.75 0.60
C LEU A 410 -16.16 -15.85 0.84
N SER A 411 -16.99 -15.61 -0.19
CA SER A 411 -18.46 -15.77 -0.10
C SER A 411 -18.91 -17.18 0.27
N ALA A 412 -18.04 -18.18 0.09
CA ALA A 412 -18.33 -19.58 0.37
C ALA A 412 -17.69 -20.10 1.67
N GLN A 413 -16.95 -19.29 2.40
CA GLN A 413 -16.23 -19.72 3.59
C GLN A 413 -17.15 -19.81 4.82
N GLN A 414 -16.69 -20.51 5.86
CA GLN A 414 -17.44 -20.71 7.10
C GLN A 414 -17.21 -19.60 8.14
N PHE A 415 -16.59 -18.49 7.75
CA PHE A 415 -16.23 -17.36 8.60
C PHE A 415 -16.53 -16.03 7.91
N ASP A 416 -16.67 -14.99 8.72
CA ASP A 416 -16.84 -13.64 8.25
C ASP A 416 -15.50 -13.04 7.82
N SER A 417 -15.53 -12.12 6.86
CA SER A 417 -14.33 -11.42 6.41
C SER A 417 -14.62 -10.00 5.94
N VAL A 418 -13.63 -9.13 6.09
CA VAL A 418 -13.67 -7.76 5.57
C VAL A 418 -12.45 -7.54 4.68
N MET A 419 -12.67 -7.00 3.48
CA MET A 419 -11.60 -6.63 2.57
C MET A 419 -11.54 -5.11 2.42
N THR A 420 -10.32 -4.58 2.59
CA THR A 420 -9.99 -3.16 2.43
C THR A 420 -8.92 -2.95 1.37
N GLY A 421 -8.68 -1.71 0.98
CA GLY A 421 -7.64 -1.37 0.03
C GLY A 421 -7.12 0.05 0.23
N ASP A 422 -6.20 0.46 -0.63
CA ASP A 422 -5.66 1.82 -0.63
C ASP A 422 -6.69 2.86 -1.09
N ALA A 423 -6.30 4.14 -1.07
CA ALA A 423 -7.16 5.26 -1.46
C ALA A 423 -7.66 5.17 -2.92
N SER A 424 -6.90 4.52 -3.82
CA SER A 424 -7.30 4.31 -5.21
C SER A 424 -8.31 3.17 -5.32
N LEU A 425 -8.02 2.01 -4.71
CA LEU A 425 -8.92 0.85 -4.73
C LEU A 425 -10.25 1.16 -4.03
N SER A 426 -10.23 1.96 -2.95
CA SER A 426 -11.41 2.38 -2.20
C SER A 426 -12.41 3.24 -2.99
N LYS A 427 -12.03 3.72 -4.17
CA LYS A 427 -12.90 4.47 -5.09
C LYS A 427 -13.47 3.61 -6.22
N ARG A 428 -13.00 2.37 -6.39
CA ARG A 428 -13.40 1.51 -7.51
C ARG A 428 -14.73 0.80 -7.22
N PRO A 429 -15.66 0.75 -8.20
CA PRO A 429 -16.96 0.11 -8.01
C PRO A 429 -16.81 -1.41 -7.87
N MET A 430 -17.44 -1.99 -6.83
CA MET A 430 -17.45 -3.42 -6.54
C MET A 430 -18.82 -4.07 -6.74
N GLU A 431 -19.86 -3.29 -7.00
CA GLU A 431 -21.20 -3.84 -7.26
C GLU A 431 -21.26 -4.79 -8.47
N ARG A 432 -20.35 -4.63 -9.44
CA ARG A 432 -20.27 -5.52 -10.61
C ARG A 432 -20.01 -6.98 -10.21
N ILE A 433 -19.27 -7.22 -9.14
CA ILE A 433 -19.01 -8.57 -8.60
C ILE A 433 -19.96 -8.91 -7.45
N ALA A 434 -20.30 -7.95 -6.59
CA ALA A 434 -21.18 -8.21 -5.45
C ALA A 434 -22.58 -8.63 -5.87
N LYS A 435 -23.14 -8.04 -6.93
CA LYS A 435 -24.48 -8.36 -7.43
C LYS A 435 -24.64 -9.84 -7.86
N PRO A 436 -23.83 -10.39 -8.77
CA PRO A 436 -23.95 -11.80 -9.15
C PRO A 436 -23.68 -12.75 -7.96
N LEU A 437 -22.75 -12.44 -7.06
CA LEU A 437 -22.50 -13.25 -5.88
C LEU A 437 -23.72 -13.29 -4.93
N ARG A 438 -24.41 -12.16 -4.74
CA ARG A 438 -25.70 -12.14 -3.99
C ARG A 438 -26.76 -13.00 -4.67
N THR A 439 -26.79 -13.08 -6.00
CA THR A 439 -27.69 -13.98 -6.74
C THR A 439 -27.38 -15.45 -6.46
N MET A 440 -26.11 -15.79 -6.21
CA MET A 440 -25.68 -17.13 -5.78
C MET A 440 -26.05 -17.45 -4.33
N GLY A 441 -26.50 -16.46 -3.54
CA GLY A 441 -26.82 -16.60 -2.12
C GLY A 441 -25.77 -16.02 -1.17
N ALA A 442 -24.73 -15.34 -1.66
CA ALA A 442 -23.73 -14.69 -0.82
C ALA A 442 -24.31 -13.48 -0.08
N HIS A 443 -23.89 -13.29 1.16
CA HIS A 443 -24.14 -12.08 1.92
C HIS A 443 -22.91 -11.16 1.86
N ILE A 444 -22.87 -10.29 0.88
CA ILE A 444 -21.79 -9.35 0.63
C ILE A 444 -22.32 -7.92 0.62
N GLN A 445 -21.68 -7.05 1.40
CA GLN A 445 -22.00 -5.62 1.52
C GLN A 445 -20.82 -4.78 1.08
N THR A 446 -21.12 -3.77 0.29
CA THR A 446 -20.19 -2.69 -0.06
C THR A 446 -20.51 -1.51 0.85
N THR A 447 -19.60 -1.17 1.76
CA THR A 447 -19.86 -0.18 2.81
C THR A 447 -19.46 1.24 2.42
N GLY A 448 -18.68 1.40 1.36
CA GLY A 448 -18.33 2.70 0.79
C GLY A 448 -19.45 3.32 -0.04
N GLU A 449 -19.35 4.61 -0.28
CA GLU A 449 -20.30 5.32 -1.15
C GLU A 449 -20.35 4.71 -2.55
N ARG A 450 -21.55 4.62 -3.13
CA ARG A 450 -21.78 4.11 -4.50
C ARG A 450 -21.31 2.67 -4.75
N GLY A 451 -21.26 1.83 -3.72
CA GLY A 451 -20.88 0.43 -3.88
C GLY A 451 -19.38 0.19 -4.01
N THR A 452 -18.59 0.98 -3.31
CA THR A 452 -17.13 0.86 -3.25
C THR A 452 -16.67 0.11 -1.97
N PRO A 453 -15.39 -0.28 -1.85
CA PRO A 453 -14.84 -0.86 -0.63
C PRO A 453 -15.00 0.06 0.60
N PRO A 454 -14.95 -0.47 1.83
CA PRO A 454 -14.74 -1.87 2.22
C PRO A 454 -15.83 -2.85 1.79
N LEU A 455 -15.44 -4.12 1.58
CA LEU A 455 -16.37 -5.23 1.35
C LEU A 455 -16.46 -6.10 2.60
N SER A 456 -17.67 -6.19 3.18
CA SER A 456 -17.96 -7.11 4.29
C SER A 456 -18.70 -8.33 3.75
N ILE A 457 -18.17 -9.52 4.04
CA ILE A 457 -18.70 -10.78 3.57
C ILE A 457 -19.06 -11.62 4.81
N THR A 458 -20.33 -11.98 4.93
CA THR A 458 -20.80 -12.87 6.00
C THR A 458 -20.63 -14.32 5.54
N GLY A 459 -19.91 -15.09 6.33
CA GLY A 459 -19.66 -16.51 6.09
C GLY A 459 -20.88 -17.42 6.27
N GLN A 460 -20.63 -18.73 6.18
CA GLN A 460 -21.62 -19.78 6.40
C GLN A 460 -22.83 -19.75 5.45
N GLN A 461 -22.66 -19.20 4.26
CA GLN A 461 -23.70 -19.17 3.23
C GLN A 461 -23.63 -20.43 2.35
N ALA A 462 -24.76 -21.05 2.12
CA ALA A 462 -24.89 -22.13 1.14
C ALA A 462 -25.10 -21.51 -0.26
N LEU A 463 -24.02 -21.45 -1.02
CA LEU A 463 -24.09 -20.92 -2.38
C LEU A 463 -24.77 -21.91 -3.32
N LYS A 464 -25.54 -21.39 -4.28
CA LYS A 464 -26.15 -22.14 -5.38
C LYS A 464 -25.50 -21.78 -6.71
N GLY A 465 -25.29 -22.78 -7.53
CA GLY A 465 -24.88 -22.57 -8.92
C GLY A 465 -25.92 -21.74 -9.67
N ILE A 466 -25.46 -20.85 -10.50
CA ILE A 466 -26.31 -19.99 -11.35
C ILE A 466 -25.78 -19.96 -12.77
N HIS A 467 -26.66 -19.60 -13.68
CA HIS A 467 -26.25 -19.08 -14.97
C HIS A 467 -26.28 -17.55 -14.96
N TYR A 468 -25.19 -16.90 -15.39
CA TYR A 468 -25.08 -15.44 -15.37
C TYR A 468 -24.56 -14.91 -16.72
N ASP A 469 -25.41 -14.11 -17.41
CA ASP A 469 -25.00 -13.40 -18.60
C ASP A 469 -24.29 -12.09 -18.19
N LEU A 470 -23.02 -11.93 -18.55
CA LEU A 470 -22.27 -10.72 -18.23
C LEU A 470 -22.81 -9.54 -19.06
N PRO A 471 -23.24 -8.44 -18.42
CA PRO A 471 -23.74 -7.27 -19.14
C PRO A 471 -22.65 -6.54 -19.93
N MET A 472 -21.38 -6.81 -19.62
CA MET A 472 -20.19 -6.31 -20.32
C MET A 472 -19.03 -7.29 -20.12
N ALA A 473 -18.11 -7.30 -21.05
CA ALA A 473 -16.90 -8.14 -20.99
C ALA A 473 -16.05 -7.82 -19.75
N SER A 474 -15.87 -8.80 -18.85
CA SER A 474 -15.09 -8.64 -17.63
C SER A 474 -14.51 -9.97 -17.13
N ALA A 475 -13.24 -10.21 -17.39
CA ALA A 475 -12.52 -11.38 -16.90
C ALA A 475 -12.54 -11.52 -15.37
N GLN A 476 -12.49 -10.40 -14.64
CA GLN A 476 -12.47 -10.43 -13.16
C GLN A 476 -13.84 -10.84 -12.59
N VAL A 477 -14.93 -10.34 -13.16
CA VAL A 477 -16.29 -10.71 -12.73
C VAL A 477 -16.56 -12.17 -13.06
N LYS A 478 -16.25 -12.61 -14.29
CA LYS A 478 -16.29 -14.02 -14.68
C LYS A 478 -15.54 -14.90 -13.71
N SER A 479 -14.25 -14.57 -13.44
CA SER A 479 -13.41 -15.33 -12.53
C SER A 479 -14.00 -15.41 -11.13
N GLY A 480 -14.49 -14.29 -10.57
CA GLY A 480 -15.06 -14.28 -9.23
C GLY A 480 -16.31 -15.15 -9.10
N ILE A 481 -17.18 -15.16 -10.13
CA ILE A 481 -18.39 -16.04 -10.15
C ILE A 481 -17.97 -17.52 -10.27
N LEU A 482 -17.03 -17.87 -11.16
CA LEU A 482 -16.54 -19.24 -11.30
C LEU A 482 -15.85 -19.72 -10.02
N LEU A 483 -15.09 -18.85 -9.33
CA LEU A 483 -14.45 -19.19 -8.07
C LEU A 483 -15.46 -19.43 -6.94
N ALA A 484 -16.51 -18.63 -6.84
CA ALA A 484 -17.62 -18.94 -5.92
C ALA A 484 -18.30 -20.27 -6.28
N GLY A 485 -18.39 -20.57 -7.57
CA GLY A 485 -18.95 -21.81 -8.10
C GLY A 485 -18.24 -23.09 -7.63
N LEU A 486 -16.97 -23.01 -7.22
CA LEU A 486 -16.24 -24.17 -6.69
C LEU A 486 -16.91 -24.78 -5.45
N TRP A 487 -17.60 -23.96 -4.63
CA TRP A 487 -18.33 -24.38 -3.44
C TRP A 487 -19.85 -24.45 -3.62
N ALA A 488 -20.36 -23.95 -4.76
CA ALA A 488 -21.80 -23.86 -4.97
C ALA A 488 -22.44 -25.24 -5.18
N ASP A 489 -23.67 -25.38 -4.73
CA ASP A 489 -24.47 -26.54 -5.06
C ASP A 489 -24.97 -26.41 -6.50
N GLY A 490 -24.60 -27.38 -7.35
CA GLY A 490 -24.97 -27.40 -8.77
C GLY A 490 -23.94 -26.79 -9.71
N GLU A 491 -24.35 -26.61 -10.97
CA GLU A 491 -23.53 -26.01 -12.04
C GLU A 491 -23.54 -24.48 -11.92
N THR A 492 -22.37 -23.88 -12.01
CA THR A 492 -22.21 -22.43 -12.20
C THR A 492 -21.72 -22.18 -13.62
N SER A 493 -22.40 -21.30 -14.35
CA SER A 493 -22.01 -20.93 -15.72
C SER A 493 -22.09 -19.41 -15.97
N VAL A 494 -21.20 -18.93 -16.81
CA VAL A 494 -21.10 -17.53 -17.21
C VAL A 494 -21.05 -17.46 -18.71
N THR A 495 -21.88 -16.58 -19.33
CA THR A 495 -21.80 -16.26 -20.75
C THR A 495 -21.19 -14.86 -20.90
N GLU A 496 -20.16 -14.75 -21.71
CA GLU A 496 -19.50 -13.49 -22.03
C GLU A 496 -20.07 -12.89 -23.31
N PRO A 497 -20.30 -11.55 -23.38
CA PRO A 497 -20.68 -10.92 -24.66
C PRO A 497 -19.54 -10.98 -25.67
N GLU A 498 -18.30 -10.89 -25.22
CA GLU A 498 -17.06 -11.05 -25.98
C GLU A 498 -16.05 -11.83 -25.15
N PRO A 499 -15.17 -12.66 -25.76
CA PRO A 499 -14.16 -13.41 -25.05
C PRO A 499 -13.24 -12.51 -24.20
N THR A 500 -13.05 -12.86 -22.95
CA THR A 500 -12.09 -12.20 -22.04
C THR A 500 -10.99 -13.18 -21.62
N ARG A 501 -9.99 -12.68 -20.87
CA ARG A 501 -8.87 -13.48 -20.37
C ARG A 501 -9.34 -14.75 -19.68
N ASP A 502 -8.74 -15.90 -20.05
CA ASP A 502 -9.14 -17.25 -19.62
C ASP A 502 -8.15 -17.92 -18.66
N HIS A 503 -7.32 -17.13 -17.98
CA HIS A 503 -6.34 -17.65 -17.00
C HIS A 503 -6.98 -18.49 -15.90
N THR A 504 -8.17 -18.11 -15.41
CA THR A 504 -8.89 -18.88 -14.38
C THR A 504 -9.23 -20.27 -14.87
N GLU A 505 -9.78 -20.37 -16.07
CA GLU A 505 -10.21 -21.63 -16.69
C GLU A 505 -9.01 -22.54 -16.97
N ARG A 506 -7.93 -21.99 -17.55
CA ARG A 506 -6.68 -22.74 -17.84
C ARG A 506 -6.02 -23.24 -16.56
N MET A 507 -5.89 -22.38 -15.55
CA MET A 507 -5.23 -22.75 -14.32
C MET A 507 -6.08 -23.71 -13.48
N LEU A 508 -7.43 -23.56 -13.42
CA LEU A 508 -8.28 -24.57 -12.78
C LEU A 508 -8.09 -25.95 -13.43
N ARG A 509 -8.04 -26.03 -14.76
CA ARG A 509 -7.75 -27.30 -15.45
C ARG A 509 -6.35 -27.84 -15.12
N ALA A 510 -5.34 -26.97 -15.00
CA ALA A 510 -3.98 -27.38 -14.60
C ALA A 510 -3.96 -27.94 -13.16
N PHE A 511 -4.81 -27.43 -12.27
CA PHE A 511 -5.02 -27.96 -10.91
C PHE A 511 -6.01 -29.15 -10.87
N GLY A 512 -6.36 -29.73 -12.02
CA GLY A 512 -7.20 -30.93 -12.13
C GLY A 512 -8.69 -30.69 -12.00
N TYR A 513 -9.16 -29.43 -12.03
CA TYR A 513 -10.59 -29.10 -11.94
C TYR A 513 -11.22 -29.03 -13.35
N GLU A 514 -12.36 -29.70 -13.52
CA GLU A 514 -13.07 -29.70 -14.82
C GLU A 514 -13.80 -28.37 -15.05
N VAL A 515 -13.39 -27.68 -16.12
CA VAL A 515 -14.05 -26.45 -16.59
C VAL A 515 -14.39 -26.64 -18.07
N LYS A 516 -15.67 -26.50 -18.42
CA LYS A 516 -16.16 -26.60 -19.81
C LYS A 516 -16.25 -25.22 -20.44
N THR A 517 -15.92 -25.14 -21.71
CA THR A 517 -16.03 -23.93 -22.53
C THR A 517 -16.77 -24.29 -23.80
N GLU A 518 -17.93 -23.71 -24.04
CA GLU A 518 -18.78 -23.93 -25.19
C GLU A 518 -19.10 -22.56 -25.82
N GLY A 519 -18.33 -22.19 -26.83
CA GLY A 519 -18.37 -20.84 -27.38
C GLY A 519 -18.03 -19.79 -26.29
N ASN A 520 -18.93 -18.84 -26.05
CA ASN A 520 -18.76 -17.82 -25.01
C ASN A 520 -19.28 -18.22 -23.63
N ARG A 521 -19.78 -19.48 -23.48
CA ARG A 521 -20.27 -20.00 -22.21
C ARG A 521 -19.17 -20.81 -21.53
N ILE A 522 -18.86 -20.45 -20.31
CA ILE A 522 -17.92 -21.17 -19.43
C ILE A 522 -18.72 -21.74 -18.27
N SER A 523 -18.52 -23.03 -17.92
CA SER A 523 -19.21 -23.66 -16.82
C SER A 523 -18.34 -24.61 -16.03
N LEU A 524 -18.67 -24.80 -14.75
CA LEU A 524 -18.08 -25.78 -13.84
C LEU A 524 -19.12 -26.31 -12.87
N GLN A 525 -18.88 -27.53 -12.38
CA GLN A 525 -19.71 -28.17 -11.34
C GLN A 525 -19.05 -27.93 -9.98
N GLY A 526 -19.81 -27.45 -8.99
CA GLY A 526 -19.29 -27.23 -7.64
C GLY A 526 -19.04 -28.54 -6.87
N GLY A 527 -18.28 -28.43 -5.76
CA GLY A 527 -17.99 -29.56 -4.85
C GLY A 527 -16.81 -30.44 -5.27
N GLY A 528 -16.05 -30.03 -6.30
CA GLY A 528 -14.80 -30.71 -6.69
C GLY A 528 -13.62 -30.36 -5.77
N LYS A 529 -12.42 -30.81 -6.14
CA LYS A 529 -11.17 -30.50 -5.44
C LYS A 529 -10.09 -30.09 -6.42
N LEU A 530 -9.14 -29.27 -5.95
CA LEU A 530 -7.92 -28.93 -6.67
C LEU A 530 -6.77 -29.79 -6.17
N VAL A 531 -5.90 -30.20 -7.07
CA VAL A 531 -4.68 -30.97 -6.79
C VAL A 531 -3.48 -30.06 -7.10
N ALA A 532 -2.57 -30.00 -6.16
CA ALA A 532 -1.36 -29.17 -6.28
C ALA A 532 -0.55 -29.56 -7.51
N THR A 533 0.03 -28.58 -8.20
CA THR A 533 0.85 -28.74 -9.38
C THR A 533 1.95 -27.68 -9.40
N ASN A 534 3.01 -27.91 -10.18
CA ASN A 534 4.06 -26.91 -10.36
C ASN A 534 3.60 -25.85 -11.38
N ILE A 535 3.78 -24.59 -11.04
CA ILE A 535 3.41 -23.45 -11.87
C ILE A 535 4.67 -22.67 -12.26
N GLN A 536 4.92 -22.56 -13.56
CA GLN A 536 5.85 -21.60 -14.09
C GLN A 536 5.04 -20.39 -14.56
N VAL A 537 5.18 -19.25 -13.86
CA VAL A 537 4.56 -17.98 -14.26
C VAL A 537 5.30 -17.45 -15.48
N PRO A 538 4.61 -17.20 -16.61
CA PRO A 538 5.24 -16.61 -17.78
C PRO A 538 5.65 -15.15 -17.55
N SER A 539 6.63 -14.65 -18.31
CA SER A 539 6.87 -13.19 -18.40
C SER A 539 5.62 -12.47 -18.86
N ASP A 540 5.24 -11.36 -18.20
CA ASP A 540 4.00 -10.65 -18.48
C ASP A 540 4.06 -9.91 -19.82
N ILE A 541 3.16 -10.25 -20.74
CA ILE A 541 3.07 -9.58 -22.05
C ILE A 541 2.77 -8.07 -21.91
N SER A 542 2.04 -7.64 -20.88
CA SER A 542 1.82 -6.21 -20.61
C SER A 542 3.10 -5.50 -20.20
N SER A 543 3.98 -6.16 -19.44
CA SER A 543 5.31 -5.64 -19.10
C SER A 543 6.24 -5.69 -20.30
N ALA A 544 6.18 -6.75 -21.10
CA ALA A 544 6.90 -6.89 -22.35
C ALA A 544 6.53 -5.80 -23.38
N ALA A 545 5.28 -5.36 -23.39
CA ALA A 545 4.74 -4.37 -24.32
C ALA A 545 5.55 -3.09 -24.40
N PHE A 546 6.04 -2.57 -23.27
CA PHE A 546 6.87 -1.36 -23.23
C PHE A 546 8.17 -1.54 -23.99
N PHE A 547 8.87 -2.66 -23.77
CA PHE A 547 10.11 -2.99 -24.48
C PHE A 547 9.85 -3.33 -25.95
N MET A 548 8.73 -4.00 -26.25
CA MET A 548 8.31 -4.27 -27.62
C MET A 548 8.14 -2.97 -28.40
N VAL A 549 7.39 -2.01 -27.84
CA VAL A 549 7.19 -0.70 -28.47
C VAL A 549 8.48 0.08 -28.51
N GLY A 550 9.26 0.14 -27.42
CA GLY A 550 10.54 0.85 -27.38
C GLY A 550 11.53 0.35 -28.44
N ALA A 551 11.63 -0.98 -28.63
CA ALA A 551 12.46 -1.54 -29.69
C ALA A 551 11.89 -1.26 -31.08
N ALA A 552 10.60 -1.42 -31.30
CA ALA A 552 9.95 -1.23 -32.61
C ALA A 552 10.10 0.21 -33.14
N ILE A 553 10.04 1.22 -32.27
CA ILE A 553 10.16 2.65 -32.65
C ILE A 553 11.61 3.10 -32.84
N THR A 554 12.62 2.27 -32.50
CA THR A 554 14.01 2.70 -32.37
C THR A 554 14.95 1.91 -33.30
N GLU A 555 15.41 2.55 -34.39
CA GLU A 555 16.33 1.92 -35.34
C GLU A 555 17.61 1.42 -34.65
N GLY A 556 18.07 0.23 -35.04
CA GLY A 556 19.24 -0.42 -34.49
C GLY A 556 18.96 -1.17 -33.18
N SER A 557 17.72 -1.18 -32.68
CA SER A 557 17.32 -2.06 -31.58
C SER A 557 17.22 -3.51 -32.06
N ASP A 558 17.70 -4.44 -31.23
CA ASP A 558 17.51 -5.91 -31.42
C ASP A 558 17.43 -6.54 -30.03
N ILE A 559 16.23 -6.88 -29.61
CA ILE A 559 15.99 -7.53 -28.32
C ILE A 559 15.22 -8.82 -28.48
N THR A 560 15.46 -9.74 -27.54
CA THR A 560 14.63 -10.95 -27.38
C THR A 560 14.10 -10.97 -25.95
N LEU A 561 12.78 -10.95 -25.80
CA LEU A 561 12.07 -11.08 -24.54
C LEU A 561 11.74 -12.56 -24.32
N GLU A 562 12.27 -13.15 -23.22
CA GLU A 562 12.19 -14.60 -22.99
C GLU A 562 10.91 -15.01 -22.26
N ALA A 563 10.39 -16.16 -22.65
CA ALA A 563 9.27 -16.84 -21.97
C ALA A 563 8.03 -15.97 -21.75
N VAL A 564 7.72 -15.08 -22.71
CA VAL A 564 6.57 -14.20 -22.64
C VAL A 564 5.28 -14.99 -22.81
N GLY A 565 4.28 -14.72 -21.96
CA GLY A 565 2.95 -15.30 -22.09
C GLY A 565 2.29 -14.86 -23.40
N ILE A 566 1.92 -15.83 -24.23
CA ILE A 566 1.24 -15.61 -25.50
C ILE A 566 -0.17 -16.22 -25.48
N ASN A 567 -0.86 -16.07 -24.35
CA ASN A 567 -2.26 -16.45 -24.26
C ASN A 567 -3.07 -15.76 -25.37
N PRO A 568 -3.84 -16.50 -26.20
CA PRO A 568 -4.59 -15.91 -27.33
C PRO A 568 -5.50 -14.76 -26.95
N THR A 569 -5.95 -14.70 -25.68
CA THR A 569 -6.77 -13.58 -25.15
C THR A 569 -5.96 -12.34 -24.79
N ARG A 570 -4.62 -12.35 -25.00
CA ARG A 570 -3.68 -11.29 -24.62
C ARG A 570 -2.74 -10.84 -25.75
N THR A 571 -2.80 -11.46 -26.91
CA THR A 571 -1.81 -11.26 -28.00
C THR A 571 -2.15 -10.09 -28.94
N GLY A 572 -3.18 -9.31 -28.63
CA GLY A 572 -3.59 -8.18 -29.49
C GLY A 572 -2.45 -7.21 -29.83
N ILE A 573 -1.56 -6.92 -28.86
CA ILE A 573 -0.39 -6.06 -29.12
C ILE A 573 0.55 -6.63 -30.19
N ILE A 574 0.75 -7.94 -30.24
CA ILE A 574 1.59 -8.59 -31.25
C ILE A 574 1.01 -8.37 -32.64
N GLU A 575 -0.30 -8.58 -32.78
CA GLU A 575 -0.98 -8.43 -34.06
C GLU A 575 -1.05 -6.95 -34.49
N ILE A 576 -1.33 -6.03 -33.58
CA ILE A 576 -1.35 -4.59 -33.86
C ILE A 576 0.04 -4.10 -34.31
N LEU A 577 1.12 -4.46 -33.60
CA LEU A 577 2.48 -4.07 -33.99
C LEU A 577 2.89 -4.65 -35.34
N LYS A 578 2.53 -5.91 -35.65
CA LYS A 578 2.76 -6.50 -36.96
C LYS A 578 2.01 -5.75 -38.07
N GLN A 579 0.75 -5.39 -37.84
CA GLN A 579 -0.04 -4.59 -38.80
C GLN A 579 0.54 -3.18 -39.00
N MET A 580 1.14 -2.61 -37.95
CA MET A 580 1.89 -1.35 -38.05
C MET A 580 3.23 -1.51 -38.77
N GLY A 581 3.65 -2.73 -39.12
CA GLY A 581 4.89 -3.02 -39.84
C GLY A 581 6.12 -3.22 -38.96
N ALA A 582 5.97 -3.53 -37.67
CA ALA A 582 7.08 -3.87 -36.81
C ALA A 582 7.75 -5.19 -37.21
N ASP A 583 9.08 -5.23 -37.18
CA ASP A 583 9.87 -6.46 -37.39
C ASP A 583 9.89 -7.29 -36.10
N LEU A 584 8.82 -8.09 -35.93
CA LEU A 584 8.53 -8.89 -34.76
C LEU A 584 8.37 -10.36 -35.13
N THR A 585 9.11 -11.23 -34.43
CA THR A 585 9.02 -12.70 -34.56
C THR A 585 8.69 -13.35 -33.23
N VAL A 586 7.87 -14.39 -33.25
CA VAL A 586 7.54 -15.24 -32.11
C VAL A 586 8.27 -16.57 -32.31
N GLU A 587 9.08 -16.96 -31.35
CA GLU A 587 9.98 -18.11 -31.44
C GLU A 587 9.83 -19.01 -30.21
N ASN A 588 10.21 -20.26 -30.30
CA ASN A 588 10.28 -21.23 -29.19
C ASN A 588 8.93 -21.35 -28.42
N GLU A 589 7.82 -21.45 -29.16
CA GLU A 589 6.50 -21.66 -28.54
C GLU A 589 6.43 -22.97 -27.77
N ARG A 590 5.90 -22.92 -26.53
CA ARG A 590 5.76 -24.06 -25.62
C ARG A 590 4.68 -23.81 -24.59
N ILE A 591 4.27 -24.83 -23.85
CA ILE A 591 3.33 -24.72 -22.74
C ILE A 591 4.10 -24.79 -21.42
N ALA A 592 3.80 -23.86 -20.49
CA ALA A 592 4.36 -23.83 -19.15
C ALA A 592 3.25 -23.51 -18.14
N GLY A 593 3.06 -24.38 -17.13
CA GLY A 593 2.02 -24.18 -16.11
C GLY A 593 0.58 -24.05 -16.63
N GLY A 594 0.29 -24.62 -17.81
CA GLY A 594 -1.00 -24.52 -18.50
C GLY A 594 -1.16 -23.29 -19.41
N GLU A 595 -0.21 -22.36 -19.39
CA GLU A 595 -0.19 -21.17 -20.25
C GLU A 595 0.76 -21.34 -21.44
N PRO A 596 0.39 -20.87 -22.65
CA PRO A 596 1.31 -20.82 -23.79
C PRO A 596 2.32 -19.68 -23.60
N ILE A 597 3.59 -19.98 -23.86
CA ILE A 597 4.69 -19.04 -23.77
C ILE A 597 5.57 -19.09 -25.01
N ALA A 598 6.25 -17.99 -25.31
CA ALA A 598 7.21 -17.91 -26.41
C ALA A 598 8.32 -16.89 -26.09
N ASP A 599 9.38 -16.94 -26.88
CA ASP A 599 10.37 -15.87 -26.93
C ASP A 599 9.94 -14.90 -28.05
N ILE A 600 9.95 -13.59 -27.75
CA ILE A 600 9.53 -12.54 -28.70
C ILE A 600 10.76 -11.72 -29.07
N ARG A 601 11.18 -11.78 -30.32
CA ARG A 601 12.26 -10.96 -30.86
C ARG A 601 11.71 -9.81 -31.64
N ILE A 602 12.24 -8.60 -31.35
CA ILE A 602 11.86 -7.36 -32.04
C ILE A 602 13.10 -6.61 -32.47
N ARG A 603 13.10 -6.19 -33.74
CA ARG A 603 14.15 -5.34 -34.31
C ARG A 603 13.57 -3.98 -34.66
N GLY A 604 14.33 -2.95 -34.38
CA GLY A 604 13.93 -1.59 -34.64
C GLY A 604 13.77 -1.29 -36.12
N SER A 605 12.61 -0.74 -36.49
CA SER A 605 12.24 -0.41 -37.87
C SER A 605 11.86 1.05 -37.98
N ARG A 606 12.25 1.68 -39.08
CA ARG A 606 11.79 3.04 -39.45
C ARG A 606 10.44 3.03 -40.18
N THR A 607 9.80 1.90 -40.37
CA THR A 607 8.68 1.74 -41.30
C THR A 607 7.32 1.55 -40.62
N LEU A 608 7.19 1.96 -39.35
CA LEU A 608 5.89 1.88 -38.69
C LEU A 608 4.87 2.79 -39.41
N LYS A 609 3.68 2.27 -39.68
CA LYS A 609 2.58 2.97 -40.33
C LYS A 609 1.41 3.12 -39.39
N GLY A 610 0.73 4.27 -39.50
CA GLY A 610 -0.56 4.48 -38.86
C GLY A 610 -1.59 3.52 -39.42
N ILE A 611 -2.49 3.04 -38.57
CA ILE A 611 -3.56 2.09 -38.91
C ILE A 611 -4.85 2.48 -38.21
N HIS A 612 -5.96 2.03 -38.76
CA HIS A 612 -7.20 1.91 -38.01
C HIS A 612 -7.10 0.60 -37.21
N MET A 613 -6.99 0.70 -35.88
CA MET A 613 -6.81 -0.48 -35.01
C MET A 613 -8.06 -1.36 -35.07
N PRO A 614 -7.92 -2.68 -35.32
CA PRO A 614 -9.07 -3.57 -35.41
C PRO A 614 -9.84 -3.66 -34.11
N GLU A 615 -11.14 -3.44 -34.10
CA GLU A 615 -11.95 -3.45 -32.89
C GLU A 615 -11.97 -4.81 -32.18
N ASP A 616 -11.84 -5.92 -32.92
CA ASP A 616 -11.73 -7.27 -32.36
C ASP A 616 -10.43 -7.49 -31.59
N GLN A 617 -9.40 -6.68 -31.84
CA GLN A 617 -8.14 -6.70 -31.07
C GLN A 617 -8.18 -5.83 -29.82
N VAL A 618 -9.17 -4.95 -29.68
CA VAL A 618 -9.26 -4.03 -28.54
C VAL A 618 -9.35 -4.76 -27.19
N PRO A 619 -10.21 -5.75 -26.99
CA PRO A 619 -10.23 -6.51 -25.71
C PRO A 619 -8.93 -7.29 -25.46
N LEU A 620 -8.22 -7.69 -26.50
CA LEU A 620 -7.00 -8.50 -26.43
C LEU A 620 -5.73 -7.67 -26.16
N ALA A 621 -5.82 -6.33 -26.27
CA ALA A 621 -4.73 -5.38 -26.06
C ALA A 621 -5.12 -4.22 -25.13
N ILE A 622 -6.22 -4.32 -24.39
CA ILE A 622 -6.82 -3.19 -23.66
C ILE A 622 -5.84 -2.53 -22.67
N ASP A 623 -4.94 -3.31 -22.07
CA ASP A 623 -3.98 -2.80 -21.11
C ASP A 623 -2.68 -2.30 -21.76
N GLU A 624 -2.43 -2.60 -23.03
CA GLU A 624 -1.24 -2.26 -23.80
C GLU A 624 -1.38 -0.98 -24.63
N PHE A 625 -2.60 -0.42 -24.76
CA PHE A 625 -2.84 0.81 -25.53
C PHE A 625 -2.00 2.00 -25.14
N PRO A 626 -1.70 2.28 -23.86
CA PRO A 626 -0.78 3.37 -23.53
C PRO A 626 0.57 3.26 -24.24
N ALA A 627 1.15 2.06 -24.30
CA ALA A 627 2.40 1.82 -25.03
C ALA A 627 2.18 1.93 -26.56
N LEU A 628 1.07 1.38 -27.08
CA LEU A 628 0.73 1.48 -28.51
C LEU A 628 0.53 2.91 -28.99
N PHE A 629 0.07 3.83 -28.13
CA PHE A 629 -0.05 5.25 -28.49
C PHE A 629 1.31 5.91 -28.70
N ILE A 630 2.35 5.45 -28.00
CA ILE A 630 3.73 5.88 -28.27
C ILE A 630 4.21 5.34 -29.63
N ALA A 631 3.89 4.08 -29.97
CA ALA A 631 4.17 3.54 -31.30
C ALA A 631 3.42 4.32 -32.40
N ALA A 632 2.15 4.65 -32.17
CA ALA A 632 1.33 5.43 -33.09
C ALA A 632 1.90 6.84 -33.35
N ALA A 633 2.39 7.50 -32.30
CA ALA A 633 3.05 8.81 -32.44
C ALA A 633 4.33 8.76 -33.31
N CYS A 634 5.00 7.60 -33.34
CA CYS A 634 6.20 7.36 -34.15
C CYS A 634 5.89 6.77 -35.55
N ALA A 635 4.65 6.42 -35.83
CA ALA A 635 4.23 5.85 -37.11
C ALA A 635 4.05 6.92 -38.21
N GLU A 636 4.13 6.52 -39.48
CA GLU A 636 3.80 7.40 -40.61
C GLU A 636 2.29 7.38 -40.84
N GLY A 637 1.67 8.56 -40.79
CA GLY A 637 0.23 8.73 -41.03
C GLY A 637 -0.61 8.63 -39.76
N GLN A 638 -1.93 8.59 -39.92
CA GLN A 638 -2.88 8.64 -38.84
C GLN A 638 -3.13 7.25 -38.24
N THR A 639 -3.18 7.16 -36.91
CA THR A 639 -3.65 5.98 -36.18
C THR A 639 -4.98 6.29 -35.50
N ILE A 640 -5.98 5.41 -35.66
CA ILE A 640 -7.32 5.56 -35.10
C ILE A 640 -7.62 4.36 -34.19
N LEU A 641 -8.04 4.63 -32.97
CA LEU A 641 -8.61 3.66 -32.03
C LEU A 641 -10.07 4.01 -31.78
N THR A 642 -10.95 3.00 -31.85
CA THR A 642 -12.38 3.04 -31.49
C THR A 642 -12.72 1.85 -30.61
N GLY A 643 -13.88 1.85 -29.93
CA GLY A 643 -14.36 0.71 -29.15
C GLY A 643 -13.64 0.49 -27.81
N ALA A 644 -12.81 1.43 -27.35
CA ALA A 644 -11.96 1.28 -26.16
C ALA A 644 -12.42 2.13 -24.95
N ALA A 645 -13.72 2.38 -24.80
CA ALA A 645 -14.29 3.20 -23.71
C ALA A 645 -13.86 2.71 -22.31
N GLU A 646 -13.53 1.43 -22.15
CA GLU A 646 -13.07 0.86 -20.89
C GLU A 646 -11.75 1.49 -20.39
N LEU A 647 -10.93 2.05 -21.27
CA LEU A 647 -9.70 2.77 -20.92
C LEU A 647 -9.95 4.01 -20.04
N ARG A 648 -11.16 4.60 -20.11
CA ARG A 648 -11.52 5.79 -19.33
C ARG A 648 -11.80 5.52 -17.86
N VAL A 649 -12.03 4.25 -17.50
CA VAL A 649 -12.39 3.81 -16.13
C VAL A 649 -11.36 2.86 -15.50
N LYS A 650 -10.13 2.89 -16.00
CA LYS A 650 -8.99 2.14 -15.42
C LYS A 650 -8.45 2.87 -14.17
N GLU A 651 -7.15 2.77 -13.91
CA GLU A 651 -6.47 3.47 -12.81
C GLU A 651 -6.53 5.00 -12.99
N SER A 652 -6.52 5.44 -14.23
CA SER A 652 -6.78 6.81 -14.69
C SER A 652 -7.69 6.79 -15.93
N ASP A 653 -8.14 7.94 -16.42
CA ASP A 653 -8.67 8.06 -17.78
C ASP A 653 -7.50 7.99 -18.76
N ARG A 654 -7.11 6.76 -19.14
CA ARG A 654 -5.93 6.50 -19.98
C ARG A 654 -6.00 7.16 -21.34
N ILE A 655 -7.20 7.36 -21.90
CA ILE A 655 -7.36 8.07 -23.17
C ILE A 655 -6.99 9.54 -22.99
N GLN A 656 -7.58 10.21 -22.01
CA GLN A 656 -7.34 11.62 -21.79
C GLN A 656 -5.89 11.91 -21.35
N VAL A 657 -5.39 11.15 -20.36
CA VAL A 657 -4.04 11.35 -19.80
C VAL A 657 -2.95 11.13 -20.85
N MET A 658 -3.10 10.09 -21.70
CA MET A 658 -2.17 9.89 -22.83
C MET A 658 -2.25 11.01 -23.85
N ALA A 659 -3.47 11.46 -24.20
CA ALA A 659 -3.64 12.57 -25.15
C ALA A 659 -3.00 13.87 -24.64
N ASP A 660 -3.16 14.17 -23.35
CA ASP A 660 -2.57 15.38 -22.75
C ASP A 660 -1.04 15.30 -22.76
N GLY A 661 -0.46 14.15 -22.37
CA GLY A 661 0.98 13.94 -22.39
C GLY A 661 1.57 13.98 -23.82
N LEU A 662 0.91 13.36 -24.79
CA LEU A 662 1.31 13.40 -26.20
C LEU A 662 1.31 14.83 -26.76
N LYS A 663 0.29 15.65 -26.44
CA LYS A 663 0.25 17.07 -26.82
C LYS A 663 1.38 17.89 -26.22
N ILE A 664 1.68 17.68 -24.93
CA ILE A 664 2.83 18.32 -24.27
C ILE A 664 4.13 18.00 -25.02
N MET A 665 4.26 16.78 -25.51
CA MET A 665 5.44 16.32 -26.25
C MET A 665 5.38 16.63 -27.76
N GLY A 666 4.45 17.47 -28.20
CA GLY A 666 4.36 17.98 -29.54
C GLY A 666 3.70 17.05 -30.56
N ILE A 667 2.87 16.09 -30.12
CA ILE A 667 2.12 15.18 -30.97
C ILE A 667 0.67 15.65 -31.11
N ASP A 668 0.19 15.81 -32.34
CA ASP A 668 -1.22 16.09 -32.60
C ASP A 668 -2.07 14.86 -32.37
N CYS A 669 -3.07 14.97 -31.48
CA CYS A 669 -4.00 13.91 -31.19
C CYS A 669 -5.35 14.45 -30.71
N THR A 670 -6.41 13.69 -30.98
CA THR A 670 -7.79 14.02 -30.58
C THR A 670 -8.38 12.84 -29.82
N PRO A 671 -8.60 12.96 -28.49
CA PRO A 671 -9.34 11.95 -27.76
C PRO A 671 -10.82 11.96 -28.15
N THR A 672 -11.43 10.77 -28.23
CA THR A 672 -12.86 10.56 -28.45
C THR A 672 -13.49 9.89 -27.24
N ASP A 673 -14.81 9.74 -27.20
CA ASP A 673 -15.49 9.11 -26.05
C ASP A 673 -15.04 7.67 -25.79
N ASP A 674 -14.65 6.95 -26.85
CA ASP A 674 -14.29 5.54 -26.82
C ASP A 674 -12.90 5.22 -27.44
N GLY A 675 -12.06 6.25 -27.67
CA GLY A 675 -10.77 6.04 -28.30
C GLY A 675 -9.96 7.31 -28.50
N ILE A 676 -9.07 7.31 -29.50
CA ILE A 676 -8.16 8.41 -29.80
C ILE A 676 -7.75 8.37 -31.28
N ILE A 677 -7.55 9.55 -31.86
CA ILE A 677 -6.93 9.74 -33.17
C ILE A 677 -5.54 10.36 -32.92
N ILE A 678 -4.48 9.74 -33.44
CA ILE A 678 -3.10 10.21 -33.29
C ILE A 678 -2.49 10.45 -34.68
N GLU A 679 -1.98 11.68 -34.90
CA GLU A 679 -1.24 12.04 -36.11
C GLU A 679 0.25 11.69 -35.87
N GLY A 680 0.68 10.56 -36.41
CA GLY A 680 2.06 10.10 -36.26
C GLY A 680 3.02 10.94 -37.10
N LYS A 681 4.19 11.26 -36.53
CA LYS A 681 5.22 12.07 -37.21
C LYS A 681 6.09 11.29 -38.19
N GLY A 682 6.03 9.96 -38.17
CA GLY A 682 6.82 9.11 -39.04
C GLY A 682 8.31 9.36 -38.94
N GLN A 683 8.96 9.41 -40.11
CA GLN A 683 10.42 9.60 -40.21
C GLN A 683 10.85 11.05 -40.43
N THR A 684 10.01 12.02 -40.14
CA THR A 684 10.36 13.44 -40.30
C THR A 684 11.41 13.86 -39.26
N GLY A 685 12.59 14.23 -39.70
CA GLY A 685 13.67 14.70 -38.87
C GLY A 685 14.84 13.71 -38.67
N GLU A 686 15.88 14.18 -37.98
CA GLU A 686 16.95 13.33 -37.54
C GLU A 686 16.47 12.36 -36.46
N TRP A 687 17.19 11.26 -36.31
CA TRP A 687 16.96 10.26 -35.28
C TRP A 687 16.87 10.93 -33.89
N GLY A 688 15.71 10.86 -33.20
CA GLY A 688 15.50 11.43 -31.89
C GLY A 688 14.55 12.62 -31.83
N GLU A 689 13.98 13.07 -32.97
CA GLU A 689 13.19 14.32 -33.04
C GLU A 689 11.66 14.12 -33.08
N ILE A 690 11.13 12.98 -32.63
CA ILE A 690 9.68 12.73 -32.62
C ILE A 690 9.03 13.52 -31.49
N PHE A 691 9.56 13.41 -30.29
CA PHE A 691 9.04 14.02 -29.06
C PHE A 691 9.90 15.21 -28.64
N THR A 692 9.26 16.32 -28.27
CA THR A 692 9.97 17.54 -27.85
C THR A 692 10.42 17.54 -26.40
N GLY A 693 10.03 16.53 -25.63
CA GLY A 693 10.18 16.50 -24.17
C GLY A 693 9.08 17.29 -23.46
N GLY A 694 9.16 17.36 -22.13
CA GLY A 694 8.20 18.05 -21.28
C GLY A 694 7.92 17.35 -19.95
N GLU A 695 7.11 17.96 -19.11
CA GLU A 695 6.68 17.38 -17.83
C GLU A 695 5.31 16.72 -17.98
N ILE A 696 5.25 15.43 -17.66
CA ILE A 696 4.07 14.56 -17.81
C ILE A 696 3.56 14.17 -16.44
N GLN A 697 2.27 14.31 -16.20
CA GLN A 697 1.60 13.80 -15.02
C GLN A 697 1.07 12.40 -15.31
N SER A 698 1.58 11.39 -14.62
CA SER A 698 1.11 10.01 -14.79
C SER A 698 -0.23 9.74 -14.11
N HIS A 699 -0.67 10.63 -13.23
CA HIS A 699 -1.84 10.47 -12.35
C HIS A 699 -1.80 9.16 -11.55
N HIS A 700 -0.60 8.76 -11.12
CA HIS A 700 -0.33 7.51 -10.40
C HIS A 700 -0.75 6.24 -11.18
N ASP A 701 -0.76 6.32 -12.52
CA ASP A 701 -0.97 5.17 -13.39
C ASP A 701 0.38 4.67 -13.92
N HIS A 702 0.79 3.49 -13.46
CA HIS A 702 2.06 2.87 -13.82
C HIS A 702 2.23 2.67 -15.33
N ARG A 703 1.14 2.39 -16.07
CA ARG A 703 1.20 2.19 -17.53
C ARG A 703 1.48 3.48 -18.27
N ILE A 704 0.92 4.58 -17.81
CA ILE A 704 1.21 5.92 -18.34
C ILE A 704 2.69 6.24 -18.13
N ALA A 705 3.18 6.06 -16.90
CA ALA A 705 4.58 6.34 -16.57
C ALA A 705 5.56 5.53 -17.42
N MET A 706 5.35 4.22 -17.54
CA MET A 706 6.22 3.34 -18.34
C MET A 706 6.11 3.64 -19.85
N SER A 707 4.93 3.99 -20.36
CA SER A 707 4.74 4.35 -21.78
C SER A 707 5.53 5.60 -22.15
N PHE A 708 5.40 6.68 -21.39
CA PHE A 708 6.14 7.91 -21.65
C PHE A 708 7.64 7.74 -21.40
N SER A 709 8.07 6.80 -20.57
CA SER A 709 9.49 6.44 -20.46
C SER A 709 10.03 5.92 -21.79
N MET A 710 9.27 5.10 -22.52
CA MET A 710 9.69 4.58 -23.83
C MET A 710 9.80 5.68 -24.89
N ALA A 711 9.01 6.76 -24.79
CA ALA A 711 9.15 7.94 -25.65
C ALA A 711 10.53 8.61 -25.54
N GLY A 712 11.22 8.42 -24.39
CA GLY A 712 12.59 8.87 -24.18
C GLY A 712 13.62 8.32 -25.15
N LEU A 713 13.31 7.23 -25.86
CA LEU A 713 14.16 6.70 -26.93
C LEU A 713 14.15 7.57 -28.21
N ARG A 714 13.14 8.42 -28.38
CA ARG A 714 12.91 9.25 -29.56
C ARG A 714 12.66 10.73 -29.19
N THR A 715 13.21 11.20 -28.07
CA THR A 715 13.03 12.58 -27.61
C THR A 715 14.21 13.49 -27.95
N SER A 716 13.92 14.73 -28.32
CA SER A 716 14.90 15.80 -28.50
C SER A 716 15.09 16.65 -27.23
N GLY A 717 14.13 16.62 -26.30
CA GLY A 717 14.17 17.32 -25.02
C GLY A 717 14.05 16.37 -23.83
N GLU A 718 14.33 16.88 -22.64
CA GLU A 718 14.17 16.13 -21.40
C GLU A 718 12.68 15.79 -21.14
N ILE A 719 12.41 14.55 -20.73
CA ILE A 719 11.08 14.11 -20.29
C ILE A 719 11.13 13.94 -18.77
N LYS A 720 10.22 14.61 -18.07
CA LYS A 720 9.95 14.41 -16.64
C LYS A 720 8.60 13.79 -16.46
N ILE A 721 8.52 12.68 -15.75
CA ILE A 721 7.27 11.96 -15.48
C ILE A 721 7.05 11.98 -13.98
N VAL A 722 5.97 12.61 -13.54
CA VAL A 722 5.63 12.78 -12.12
C VAL A 722 4.58 11.74 -11.71
N GLY A 723 4.69 11.20 -10.49
CA GLY A 723 3.75 10.21 -9.94
C GLY A 723 4.10 8.78 -10.33
N THR A 724 5.39 8.43 -10.36
CA THR A 724 5.90 7.14 -10.87
C THR A 724 6.02 6.03 -9.81
N GLU A 725 5.70 6.31 -8.55
CA GLU A 725 5.79 5.37 -7.44
C GLU A 725 4.95 4.09 -7.65
N THR A 726 3.85 4.18 -8.40
CA THR A 726 2.99 3.03 -8.70
C THR A 726 3.57 2.04 -9.72
N VAL A 727 4.69 2.37 -10.37
CA VAL A 727 5.37 1.44 -11.30
C VAL A 727 5.78 0.16 -10.57
N ALA A 728 6.23 0.26 -9.33
CA ALA A 728 6.61 -0.89 -8.50
C ALA A 728 5.44 -1.87 -8.20
N THR A 729 4.19 -1.47 -8.38
CA THR A 729 3.03 -2.35 -8.15
C THR A 729 2.93 -3.50 -9.16
N SER A 730 3.45 -3.30 -10.38
CA SER A 730 3.40 -4.26 -11.47
C SER A 730 4.75 -4.56 -12.10
N PHE A 731 5.74 -3.67 -11.97
CA PHE A 731 7.07 -3.83 -12.56
C PHE A 731 8.15 -3.21 -11.64
N PRO A 732 8.47 -3.86 -10.50
CA PRO A 732 9.41 -3.31 -9.51
C PRO A 732 10.80 -2.98 -10.07
N THR A 733 11.27 -3.77 -11.04
CA THR A 733 12.61 -3.65 -11.66
C THR A 733 12.61 -2.89 -12.98
N PHE A 734 11.56 -2.11 -13.27
CA PHE A 734 11.40 -1.43 -14.57
C PHE A 734 12.59 -0.53 -14.92
N THR A 735 12.98 0.37 -14.02
CA THR A 735 14.06 1.34 -14.26
C THR A 735 15.41 0.65 -14.43
N GLU A 736 15.68 -0.39 -13.62
CA GLU A 736 16.91 -1.18 -13.74
C GLU A 736 16.99 -1.87 -15.09
N LEU A 737 15.92 -2.57 -15.47
CA LEU A 737 15.88 -3.32 -16.72
C LEU A 737 15.91 -2.40 -17.95
N ALA A 738 15.17 -1.28 -17.92
CA ALA A 738 15.18 -0.29 -18.98
C ALA A 738 16.56 0.35 -19.15
N ASN A 739 17.26 0.65 -18.07
CA ASN A 739 18.61 1.17 -18.09
C ASN A 739 19.63 0.15 -18.59
N GLN A 740 19.52 -1.12 -18.19
CA GLN A 740 20.34 -2.20 -18.72
C GLN A 740 20.12 -2.42 -20.23
N ALA A 741 18.88 -2.27 -20.71
CA ALA A 741 18.55 -2.38 -22.12
C ALA A 741 19.01 -1.19 -22.96
N GLY A 742 19.34 -0.04 -22.36
CA GLY A 742 19.90 1.12 -23.05
C GLY A 742 19.15 2.44 -22.86
N LEU A 743 18.05 2.50 -22.10
CA LEU A 743 17.38 3.75 -21.72
C LEU A 743 18.06 4.32 -20.46
N ALA A 744 18.24 5.63 -20.35
CA ALA A 744 18.77 6.25 -19.15
C ALA A 744 17.63 6.95 -18.39
N ILE A 745 17.12 6.30 -17.36
CA ILE A 745 16.11 6.84 -16.45
C ILE A 745 16.80 7.18 -15.13
N GLU A 746 16.69 8.42 -14.70
CA GLU A 746 17.05 8.87 -13.35
C GLU A 746 15.79 8.93 -12.51
N VAL A 747 15.85 8.36 -11.31
CA VAL A 747 14.73 8.37 -10.36
C VAL A 747 15.05 9.41 -9.30
N SER A 748 14.11 10.32 -9.04
CA SER A 748 14.19 11.30 -7.95
C SER A 748 12.85 11.39 -7.21
N GLU A 749 12.91 11.83 -5.95
CA GLU A 749 11.75 12.05 -5.07
C GLU A 749 11.33 13.50 -5.05
#